data_25cac1cb81be1388b4594881e0a62994
#
_entry.id   25cac1cb81be1388b4594881e0a62994
#
_cell.length_a   1.000
_cell.length_b   1.000
_cell.length_c   1.000
_cell.angle_alpha   90.00
_cell.angle_beta   90.00
_cell.angle_gamma   90.00
#
_symmetry.space_group_name_H-M   'P 1'
#
loop_
_entity.id
_entity.type
_entity.pdbx_description
1 polymer ?
#
loop_
_entity_poly.entity_id
_entity_poly.type
_entity_poly.pdbx_seq_one_letter_code
_entity_poly.pdbx_strand_id
1 'polypeptide(L)'
;MHRIARVAMSSAPLHDARARGRMSDAKRALVARARGAFDAVAGRRRRVNVASGGDERGTTTREDARASDGDDANGYRRPPDALTQFTERPQSPNVTVSPDRRRLLYLHKPPPLPDVATLAQEEVKLAGVRIDAAQNSTSRMGHQTKLAIGAMPAREEEIGAAEDFVGTPENALINYVSWSPDGTKIAFTTRSSGEPGEPERGPLTLWIADAHTRQCRVLLPDRGLNTIFESYSWLNDDVIVACCIPENRPKEAPKRPQTPFGPRIQTNRGGNVAQARTYADLLKDSHDADLFDYYCSSELVAVDVSTGATKTWGDGKARIYTRCDPSPDGKYAIVEAIHRPYSYSVPCGRFPKKVWVADSDGKVVREVADLPLAENVPIVHNATRKGPRAVNWRSDKSASLYWTEAQDEGDPRVEVSPRDVTYTVDVGKDPAATPKTLFQTDYRYGGVAWGGDDMSILYESWYKTRTSRVWVTSPGDADPNATKRMLWERDYEDSYNAPGSFATRRTEDGSYILARVVGPTPLGEGKPTGPGVKLLLQGDGANPEGDRPFIDLFDVDTGAKHRMWESKPPYLEHPGSLISDYGGPEAAPVTLETMRILFSRESPSENSQFFSLQMTADGSPGKEVKISNFPHPHPDLKELPKEIIKYKRDDGVELNGTLYTPPGYDAARDGPLPLLMWAYPREFKTKEAASQLRDSPYRFTGIGPSSALVWLARGYAVLDGPALPIIGEGEGVEPNDTYVEQLVAGARAAVNEVVARGVADPERIAVGGHSYGAFMAANLLAHAPDLFACAIARSGAYNRTLTPFGFQAEERTLWEAPETYNAMSPFMNAHKIKKPILLIHGEEDQNSGTHLMQSERFFSALKGNGAEVKLVILPHESHGYRAKESINHMLAETSDWLDAHCAPGAKKAAEARAEEAAKAKRDAEEMVSK
;
A
#
# COMPACT_ATOMS: atom_id res chain seq x y z
N MET A 1 3.95 15.93 2.18
CA MET A 1 3.93 15.43 0.79
C MET A 1 3.09 14.15 0.60
N HIS A 2 2.94 13.25 1.57
CA HIS A 2 2.18 12.00 1.37
C HIS A 2 0.64 12.12 1.35
N ARG A 3 0.05 13.20 1.80
CA ARG A 3 -1.42 13.34 1.87
C ARG A 3 -2.10 13.87 0.60
N ILE A 4 -1.47 14.74 -0.16
CA ILE A 4 -2.12 15.45 -1.30
C ILE A 4 -1.90 14.75 -2.64
N ALA A 5 -0.75 14.13 -2.88
CA ALA A 5 -0.52 13.34 -4.10
C ALA A 5 -1.41 12.07 -4.23
N ARG A 6 -2.21 11.74 -3.19
CA ARG A 6 -3.09 10.57 -3.19
C ARG A 6 -4.54 10.84 -3.61
N VAL A 7 -4.95 12.08 -3.74
CA VAL A 7 -6.33 12.40 -4.14
C VAL A 7 -6.51 12.36 -5.66
N ALA A 8 -5.46 12.56 -6.42
CA ALA A 8 -5.55 12.65 -7.88
C ALA A 8 -5.13 11.38 -8.66
N MET A 9 -4.60 10.34 -8.03
CA MET A 9 -4.06 9.17 -8.74
C MET A 9 -4.57 7.80 -8.27
N SER A 10 -5.79 7.72 -7.75
CA SER A 10 -6.36 6.44 -7.33
C SER A 10 -7.72 6.20 -7.94
N SER A 11 -7.76 5.88 -9.21
CA SER A 11 -8.89 5.16 -9.83
C SER A 11 -8.64 3.65 -9.92
N ALA A 12 -7.65 3.12 -9.19
CA ALA A 12 -7.61 1.70 -8.89
C ALA A 12 -8.29 1.47 -7.53
N PRO A 13 -9.05 0.40 -7.34
CA PRO A 13 -9.63 0.11 -6.03
C PRO A 13 -8.49 -0.13 -5.06
N LEU A 14 -8.16 0.89 -4.29
CA LEU A 14 -7.31 0.73 -3.13
C LEU A 14 -8.07 -0.17 -2.16
N HIS A 15 -7.72 -1.44 -2.17
CA HIS A 15 -7.91 -2.26 -0.99
C HIS A 15 -7.42 -1.43 0.19
N ASP A 16 -8.29 -1.26 1.16
CA ASP A 16 -8.06 -0.54 2.40
C ASP A 16 -6.89 -1.16 3.19
N ALA A 17 -5.68 -0.97 2.69
CA ALA A 17 -4.44 -1.46 3.28
C ALA A 17 -3.91 -0.51 4.36
N ARG A 18 -4.75 0.37 4.91
CA ARG A 18 -4.36 1.37 5.90
C ARG A 18 -4.92 1.19 7.30
N ALA A 19 -5.54 0.07 7.62
CA ALA A 19 -5.68 -0.36 8.99
C ALA A 19 -4.44 -1.17 9.42
N ARG A 20 -3.25 -0.64 9.24
CA ARG A 20 -2.01 -1.21 9.80
C ARG A 20 -1.74 -0.55 11.14
N GLY A 21 -2.41 -1.01 12.14
CA GLY A 21 -2.05 -0.71 13.48
C GLY A 21 -1.46 -1.90 14.20
N ARG A 22 -0.96 -1.84 15.34
CA ARG A 22 0.12 -2.46 16.05
C ARG A 22 -0.18 -2.62 17.51
N MET A 23 0.52 -3.47 18.20
CA MET A 23 0.20 -3.93 19.53
C MET A 23 1.37 -4.19 20.44
N SER A 24 1.21 -4.18 21.70
CA SER A 24 2.20 -4.06 22.70
C SER A 24 2.24 -4.98 23.92
N ASP A 25 3.08 -4.66 24.78
CA ASP A 25 3.97 -5.19 25.80
C ASP A 25 3.40 -5.53 27.19
N ALA A 26 2.18 -5.25 27.54
CA ALA A 26 1.65 -5.59 28.87
C ALA A 26 1.48 -7.09 29.15
N LYS A 27 1.59 -7.95 28.14
CA LYS A 27 1.46 -9.40 28.23
C LYS A 27 2.75 -10.16 28.47
N ARG A 28 3.93 -9.60 28.15
CA ARG A 28 5.21 -10.31 28.33
C ARG A 28 5.51 -10.65 29.77
N ALA A 29 5.18 -9.79 30.68
CA ALA A 29 5.41 -10.02 32.10
C ALA A 29 4.52 -11.11 32.70
N LEU A 30 3.32 -11.33 32.13
CA LEU A 30 2.39 -12.34 32.63
C LEU A 30 2.68 -13.73 32.10
N VAL A 31 3.10 -13.83 30.82
CA VAL A 31 3.41 -15.10 30.19
C VAL A 31 4.73 -15.69 30.71
N ALA A 32 5.72 -14.85 31.04
CA ALA A 32 6.97 -15.31 31.67
C ALA A 32 6.73 -15.89 33.07
N ARG A 33 5.79 -15.34 33.86
CA ARG A 33 5.40 -15.89 35.15
C ARG A 33 4.55 -17.16 35.06
N ALA A 34 3.73 -17.29 34.01
CA ALA A 34 2.95 -18.51 33.79
C ALA A 34 3.79 -19.68 33.28
N ARG A 35 4.83 -19.43 32.46
CA ARG A 35 5.77 -20.46 32.02
C ARG A 35 6.61 -21.03 33.16
N GLY A 36 7.08 -20.21 34.09
CA GLY A 36 7.83 -20.69 35.26
C GLY A 36 7.03 -21.57 36.21
N ALA A 37 5.69 -21.47 36.23
CA ALA A 37 4.81 -22.31 37.05
C ALA A 37 4.45 -23.64 36.35
N PHE A 38 4.49 -23.70 35.03
CA PHE A 38 4.17 -24.94 34.26
C PHE A 38 5.34 -25.90 34.20
N ASP A 39 6.58 -25.40 34.14
CA ASP A 39 7.78 -26.27 34.09
C ASP A 39 8.06 -26.99 35.43
N ALA A 40 7.55 -26.45 36.54
CA ALA A 40 7.70 -27.08 37.85
C ALA A 40 6.73 -28.26 38.09
N VAL A 41 5.69 -28.43 37.30
CA VAL A 41 4.67 -29.49 37.46
C VAL A 41 4.89 -30.65 36.46
N ALA A 42 5.66 -30.46 35.41
CA ALA A 42 5.92 -31.45 34.36
C ALA A 42 7.03 -32.48 34.74
N GLY A 43 7.68 -32.32 35.89
CA GLY A 43 8.88 -33.06 36.30
C GLY A 43 8.65 -34.47 36.85
N ARG A 44 7.45 -35.05 36.85
CA ARG A 44 7.23 -36.43 37.33
C ARG A 44 6.16 -37.17 36.55
N ARG A 45 6.50 -37.68 35.38
CA ARG A 45 5.88 -38.91 34.83
C ARG A 45 6.89 -39.83 34.21
N ARG A 46 6.88 -41.04 34.78
CA ARG A 46 7.75 -42.16 34.41
C ARG A 46 7.57 -42.58 32.94
N ARG A 47 8.67 -42.87 32.28
CA ARG A 47 8.70 -43.55 30.99
C ARG A 47 8.10 -44.96 31.17
N VAL A 48 7.03 -45.23 30.44
CA VAL A 48 6.65 -46.60 30.09
C VAL A 48 7.00 -46.78 28.62
N ASN A 49 8.02 -47.61 28.39
CA ASN A 49 8.36 -48.08 27.04
C ASN A 49 7.30 -49.10 26.62
N VAL A 50 6.50 -48.77 25.65
CA VAL A 50 5.77 -49.77 24.86
C VAL A 50 6.34 -49.72 23.46
N ALA A 51 7.11 -50.74 23.13
CA ALA A 51 7.53 -50.99 21.76
C ALA A 51 6.34 -51.51 20.98
N SER A 52 5.93 -50.75 19.99
CA SER A 52 5.05 -51.22 18.92
C SER A 52 5.67 -50.86 17.58
N GLY A 53 5.90 -51.86 16.77
CA GLY A 53 6.54 -51.78 15.48
C GLY A 53 5.87 -50.87 14.51
N GLY A 54 6.66 -50.34 13.60
CA GLY A 54 6.34 -49.26 12.71
C GLY A 54 5.29 -49.57 11.68
N ASP A 55 4.67 -48.52 11.27
CA ASP A 55 4.08 -48.37 9.92
C ASP A 55 4.39 -46.96 9.42
N GLU A 56 5.47 -46.84 8.69
CA GLU A 56 5.86 -45.59 7.99
C GLU A 56 5.00 -45.41 6.76
N ARG A 57 3.76 -45.00 6.95
CA ARG A 57 2.94 -44.57 5.84
C ARG A 57 2.11 -43.31 6.21
N GLY A 58 2.57 -42.19 5.73
CA GLY A 58 1.76 -40.97 5.66
C GLY A 58 1.47 -40.29 6.98
N THR A 59 2.37 -40.33 7.92
CA THR A 59 2.33 -39.48 9.10
C THR A 59 2.73 -38.08 8.74
N THR A 60 1.86 -37.13 9.04
CA THR A 60 2.23 -35.72 9.19
C THR A 60 3.16 -35.69 10.39
N THR A 61 4.46 -35.76 10.17
CA THR A 61 5.40 -35.34 11.17
C THR A 61 5.29 -33.84 11.25
N ARG A 62 4.91 -33.34 12.42
CA ARG A 62 5.27 -31.98 12.79
C ARG A 62 6.78 -32.08 13.01
N GLU A 63 7.53 -31.81 11.96
CA GLU A 63 8.95 -31.54 12.10
C GLU A 63 9.03 -30.18 12.78
N ASP A 64 9.13 -30.19 14.10
CA ASP A 64 9.72 -29.06 14.80
C ASP A 64 11.16 -29.00 14.26
N ALA A 65 11.46 -27.96 13.48
CA ALA A 65 12.73 -27.78 12.82
C ALA A 65 13.85 -27.89 13.86
N ARG A 66 14.58 -29.03 13.86
CA ARG A 66 15.84 -29.12 14.57
C ARG A 66 16.88 -28.46 13.69
N ALA A 67 17.61 -27.49 14.25
CA ALA A 67 18.69 -26.81 13.57
C ALA A 67 19.63 -27.86 12.92
N SER A 68 19.83 -27.78 11.62
CA SER A 68 20.84 -28.47 10.86
C SER A 68 22.10 -27.58 10.82
N ASP A 69 23.27 -28.14 10.42
CA ASP A 69 24.49 -27.35 10.22
C ASP A 69 24.29 -26.27 9.13
N GLY A 70 23.78 -25.12 9.48
CA GLY A 70 23.42 -24.00 8.58
C GLY A 70 22.15 -23.29 8.97
N ASP A 71 21.41 -23.78 9.97
CA ASP A 71 20.19 -23.11 10.46
C ASP A 71 20.53 -22.13 11.60
N ASP A 72 19.74 -21.05 11.72
CA ASP A 72 19.87 -20.13 12.85
C ASP A 72 19.51 -20.83 14.17
N ALA A 73 20.07 -20.35 15.28
CA ALA A 73 19.85 -20.93 16.62
C ALA A 73 18.36 -21.03 17.02
N ASN A 74 17.48 -20.29 16.32
CA ASN A 74 16.03 -20.23 16.53
C ASN A 74 15.24 -21.17 15.59
N GLY A 75 15.90 -22.02 14.79
CA GLY A 75 15.26 -22.95 13.84
C GLY A 75 14.86 -22.34 12.51
N TYR A 76 15.21 -21.09 12.21
CA TYR A 76 15.04 -20.51 10.89
C TYR A 76 16.17 -20.98 9.97
N ARG A 77 15.78 -21.32 8.73
CA ARG A 77 16.72 -21.79 7.70
C ARG A 77 17.34 -20.62 6.95
N ARG A 78 18.62 -20.74 6.62
CA ARG A 78 19.31 -19.82 5.72
C ARG A 78 19.18 -20.31 4.28
N PRO A 79 18.87 -19.41 3.32
CA PRO A 79 18.89 -19.78 1.91
C PRO A 79 20.34 -19.90 1.41
N PRO A 80 20.55 -20.47 0.21
CA PRO A 80 21.86 -20.45 -0.45
C PRO A 80 22.45 -19.03 -0.51
N ASP A 81 23.78 -18.91 -0.39
CA ASP A 81 24.50 -17.63 -0.32
C ASP A 81 24.17 -16.67 -1.47
N ALA A 82 23.91 -17.20 -2.67
CA ALA A 82 23.48 -16.39 -3.81
C ALA A 82 22.19 -15.59 -3.55
N LEU A 83 21.36 -16.01 -2.58
CA LEU A 83 20.10 -15.38 -2.23
C LEU A 83 20.21 -14.48 -0.99
N THR A 84 21.12 -14.75 -0.03
CA THR A 84 21.29 -13.93 1.18
C THR A 84 21.66 -12.49 0.87
N GLN A 85 22.38 -12.25 -0.22
CA GLN A 85 22.71 -10.90 -0.68
C GLN A 85 21.49 -9.98 -0.83
N PHE A 86 20.31 -10.49 -1.11
CA PHE A 86 19.10 -9.66 -1.30
C PHE A 86 18.47 -9.24 0.04
N THR A 87 18.77 -9.92 1.14
CA THR A 87 18.22 -9.63 2.46
C THR A 87 19.11 -8.73 3.31
N GLU A 88 20.37 -8.48 2.91
CA GLU A 88 21.38 -7.79 3.71
C GLU A 88 21.78 -6.41 3.18
N ARG A 89 21.27 -5.97 2.04
CA ARG A 89 21.71 -4.74 1.39
C ARG A 89 21.19 -3.48 2.06
N PRO A 90 22.02 -2.42 2.19
CA PRO A 90 21.58 -1.13 2.67
C PRO A 90 20.59 -0.47 1.68
N GLN A 91 19.70 0.34 2.20
CA GLN A 91 18.73 1.10 1.42
C GLN A 91 19.21 2.54 1.19
N SER A 92 18.89 3.10 0.03
CA SER A 92 19.05 4.54 -0.20
C SER A 92 18.13 5.35 0.73
N PRO A 93 18.56 6.52 1.21
CA PRO A 93 17.72 7.38 2.02
C PRO A 93 16.50 7.87 1.23
N ASN A 94 15.40 8.14 1.92
CA ASN A 94 14.33 8.95 1.35
C ASN A 94 14.78 10.40 1.33
N VAL A 95 14.42 11.14 0.27
CA VAL A 95 14.74 12.56 0.16
C VAL A 95 13.45 13.38 0.11
N THR A 96 13.39 14.44 0.91
CA THR A 96 12.30 15.43 0.86
C THR A 96 12.85 16.82 0.60
N VAL A 97 12.14 17.58 -0.21
CA VAL A 97 12.50 18.98 -0.50
C VAL A 97 11.88 19.87 0.58
N SER A 98 12.67 20.81 1.09
CA SER A 98 12.16 21.81 2.05
C SER A 98 11.03 22.64 1.44
N PRO A 99 10.10 23.16 2.25
CA PRO A 99 9.07 24.07 1.78
C PRO A 99 9.60 25.26 0.96
N ASP A 100 10.71 25.86 1.35
CA ASP A 100 11.36 26.98 0.66
C ASP A 100 12.13 26.57 -0.61
N ARG A 101 12.17 25.27 -0.96
CA ARG A 101 12.85 24.67 -2.13
C ARG A 101 14.37 24.87 -2.19
N ARG A 102 14.99 25.21 -1.08
CA ARG A 102 16.42 25.50 -1.02
C ARG A 102 17.25 24.38 -0.43
N ARG A 103 16.59 23.39 0.21
CA ARG A 103 17.25 22.28 0.92
C ARG A 103 16.64 20.93 0.60
N LEU A 104 17.47 19.92 0.78
CA LEU A 104 17.11 18.50 0.74
C LEU A 104 17.31 17.90 2.12
N LEU A 105 16.28 17.23 2.65
CA LEU A 105 16.35 16.45 3.88
C LEU A 105 16.45 14.97 3.53
N TYR A 106 17.52 14.34 3.96
CA TYR A 106 17.79 12.91 3.77
C TYR A 106 17.36 12.13 5.01
N LEU A 107 16.46 11.19 4.81
CA LEU A 107 15.92 10.31 5.85
C LEU A 107 16.55 8.94 5.67
N HIS A 108 17.62 8.66 6.44
CA HIS A 108 18.35 7.40 6.36
C HIS A 108 17.51 6.26 6.92
N LYS A 109 17.52 5.14 6.20
CA LYS A 109 16.73 3.94 6.54
C LYS A 109 17.58 2.94 7.31
N PRO A 110 16.97 2.12 8.17
CA PRO A 110 17.64 0.95 8.73
C PRO A 110 17.90 -0.09 7.63
N PRO A 111 18.59 -1.21 7.94
CA PRO A 111 18.62 -2.37 7.06
C PRO A 111 17.21 -2.72 6.53
N PRO A 112 17.09 -3.36 5.35
CA PRO A 112 15.80 -3.49 4.66
C PRO A 112 14.76 -4.32 5.42
N LEU A 113 15.23 -5.24 6.26
CA LEU A 113 14.38 -6.19 6.97
C LEU A 113 14.64 -6.11 8.48
N PRO A 114 13.58 -5.97 9.29
CA PRO A 114 13.69 -6.09 10.74
C PRO A 114 13.91 -7.55 11.15
N ASP A 115 14.40 -7.76 12.37
CA ASP A 115 14.48 -9.08 12.99
C ASP A 115 13.10 -9.63 13.35
N VAL A 116 12.94 -10.94 13.41
CA VAL A 116 11.72 -11.60 13.88
C VAL A 116 11.34 -11.19 15.30
N ALA A 117 12.32 -10.90 16.15
CA ALA A 117 12.11 -10.40 17.51
C ALA A 117 11.31 -9.09 17.53
N THR A 118 11.50 -8.23 16.53
CA THR A 118 10.70 -7.01 16.36
C THR A 118 9.23 -7.35 16.05
N LEU A 119 8.96 -8.40 15.29
CA LEU A 119 7.61 -8.85 14.99
C LEU A 119 6.97 -9.62 16.15
N ALA A 120 7.78 -10.32 16.94
CA ALA A 120 7.34 -11.07 18.10
C ALA A 120 6.99 -10.20 19.31
N GLN A 121 7.25 -8.90 19.22
CA GLN A 121 6.82 -7.96 20.25
C GLN A 121 5.29 -8.01 20.41
N GLU A 122 4.83 -8.01 21.67
CA GLU A 122 3.44 -8.24 21.99
C GLU A 122 2.55 -7.04 21.61
N GLU A 123 1.38 -7.31 21.09
CA GLU A 123 0.48 -6.33 20.52
C GLU A 123 -0.97 -6.38 21.07
N VAL A 124 -1.77 -5.28 21.44
CA VAL A 124 -3.22 -5.24 21.75
C VAL A 124 -4.07 -5.09 20.48
N LYS A 125 -4.93 -6.03 20.04
CA LYS A 125 -5.74 -6.07 18.79
C LYS A 125 -7.15 -5.56 19.05
N LEU A 126 -7.44 -4.31 18.72
CA LEU A 126 -8.67 -3.62 19.05
C LEU A 126 -9.25 -2.89 17.85
N ALA A 127 -10.46 -3.20 17.49
CA ALA A 127 -11.21 -2.47 16.45
C ALA A 127 -10.47 -2.32 15.11
N GLY A 128 -9.68 -3.32 14.71
CA GLY A 128 -8.89 -3.31 13.48
C GLY A 128 -7.57 -2.53 13.57
N VAL A 129 -7.21 -2.00 14.75
CA VAL A 129 -5.90 -1.39 15.00
C VAL A 129 -5.03 -2.29 15.86
N ARG A 130 -3.71 -2.23 15.66
CA ARG A 130 -2.68 -2.94 16.41
C ARG A 130 -1.79 -1.95 17.14
N ILE A 131 -1.74 -2.02 18.44
CA ILE A 131 -1.21 -1.00 19.35
C ILE A 131 0.01 -1.52 20.11
N ASP A 132 1.06 -0.75 20.23
CA ASP A 132 2.16 -0.89 21.18
C ASP A 132 1.81 -0.12 22.47
N ALA A 133 1.39 -0.79 23.59
CA ALA A 133 0.97 -0.10 24.79
C ALA A 133 2.12 0.52 25.56
N ALA A 134 3.33 -0.01 25.51
CA ALA A 134 4.48 0.62 26.12
C ALA A 134 4.78 1.97 25.47
N GLN A 135 4.69 2.00 24.13
CA GLN A 135 4.96 3.21 23.35
C GLN A 135 3.72 4.07 23.10
N ASN A 136 2.54 3.58 23.43
CA ASN A 136 1.25 4.21 23.13
C ASN A 136 1.18 4.67 21.66
N SER A 137 1.63 3.81 20.80
CA SER A 137 1.81 4.07 19.38
C SER A 137 1.19 2.99 18.54
N THR A 138 1.23 3.22 17.28
CA THR A 138 1.09 2.18 16.29
C THR A 138 2.26 1.16 16.46
N SER A 139 2.07 -0.21 16.52
CA SER A 139 3.13 -1.23 16.70
C SER A 139 3.88 -1.53 15.38
N ARG A 140 5.04 -2.19 15.41
CA ARG A 140 5.88 -2.55 14.23
C ARG A 140 6.17 -1.36 13.30
N MET A 141 6.28 -0.14 13.84
CA MET A 141 6.54 1.07 13.05
C MET A 141 7.91 0.98 12.36
N GLY A 142 7.94 1.29 11.06
CA GLY A 142 9.19 1.63 10.41
C GLY A 142 9.78 2.90 11.07
N HIS A 143 11.09 3.09 10.94
CA HIS A 143 11.79 4.25 11.49
C HIS A 143 12.90 4.70 10.53
N GLN A 144 13.43 5.88 10.77
CA GLN A 144 14.69 6.36 10.23
C GLN A 144 15.76 6.25 11.30
N THR A 145 16.98 5.98 10.90
CA THR A 145 18.13 5.88 11.80
C THR A 145 18.87 7.20 11.98
N LYS A 146 18.70 8.12 11.02
CA LYS A 146 19.45 9.37 10.99
C LYS A 146 18.78 10.36 10.05
N LEU A 147 18.89 11.65 10.36
CA LEU A 147 18.54 12.78 9.51
C LEU A 147 19.79 13.51 9.08
N ALA A 148 19.86 13.91 7.79
CA ALA A 148 20.88 14.80 7.27
C ALA A 148 20.24 15.84 6.34
N ILE A 149 20.85 17.01 6.22
CA ILE A 149 20.32 18.10 5.42
C ILE A 149 21.43 18.69 4.54
N GLY A 150 21.10 19.01 3.30
CA GLY A 150 22.01 19.67 2.36
C GLY A 150 21.29 20.76 1.57
N ALA A 151 22.05 21.63 0.94
CA ALA A 151 21.50 22.60 0.00
C ALA A 151 20.92 21.89 -1.24
N MET A 152 19.92 22.51 -1.86
CA MET A 152 19.49 22.10 -3.20
C MET A 152 20.61 22.38 -4.19
N PRO A 153 21.19 21.38 -4.86
CA PRO A 153 22.32 21.61 -5.77
C PRO A 153 21.92 22.52 -6.93
N ALA A 154 22.77 23.51 -7.22
CA ALA A 154 22.70 24.36 -8.40
C ALA A 154 23.65 23.87 -9.52
N ARG A 155 24.57 22.96 -9.18
CA ARG A 155 25.52 22.28 -10.05
C ARG A 155 25.83 20.89 -9.53
N GLU A 156 26.29 20.02 -10.42
CA GLU A 156 26.52 18.60 -10.10
C GLU A 156 27.64 18.43 -9.04
N GLU A 157 28.61 19.27 -9.00
CA GLU A 157 29.71 19.24 -8.02
C GLU A 157 29.25 19.48 -6.56
N GLU A 158 28.01 19.97 -6.39
CA GLU A 158 27.43 20.25 -5.07
C GLU A 158 26.62 19.05 -4.52
N ILE A 159 26.52 17.95 -5.29
CA ILE A 159 25.78 16.77 -4.86
C ILE A 159 26.49 16.09 -3.68
N GLY A 160 25.70 15.71 -2.69
CA GLY A 160 26.18 14.89 -1.56
C GLY A 160 26.78 15.66 -0.41
N ALA A 161 26.79 16.99 -0.43
CA ALA A 161 27.20 17.84 0.69
C ALA A 161 26.09 17.92 1.77
N ALA A 162 25.56 16.77 2.20
CA ALA A 162 24.59 16.70 3.30
C ALA A 162 25.32 16.55 4.64
N GLU A 163 24.89 17.32 5.63
CA GLU A 163 25.43 17.29 6.97
C GLU A 163 24.40 16.77 7.97
N ASP A 164 24.88 16.02 8.95
CA ASP A 164 24.03 15.40 9.97
C ASP A 164 23.43 16.42 10.93
N PHE A 165 22.25 16.13 11.42
CA PHE A 165 21.69 16.82 12.58
C PHE A 165 22.40 16.40 13.86
N VAL A 166 22.53 17.34 14.80
CA VAL A 166 23.28 17.17 16.06
C VAL A 166 22.32 17.29 17.25
N GLY A 167 22.52 16.48 18.27
CA GLY A 167 21.76 16.53 19.52
C GLY A 167 20.65 15.48 19.63
N THR A 168 20.46 14.63 18.61
CA THR A 168 19.64 13.43 18.76
C THR A 168 20.38 12.35 19.57
N PRO A 169 19.66 11.51 20.37
CA PRO A 169 20.29 10.36 21.00
C PRO A 169 20.94 9.44 19.97
N GLU A 170 22.06 8.83 20.34
CA GLU A 170 22.65 7.75 19.56
C GLU A 170 21.64 6.59 19.45
N ASN A 171 21.56 5.93 18.31
CA ASN A 171 20.60 4.86 18.01
C ASN A 171 19.11 5.24 18.12
N ALA A 172 18.76 6.53 18.12
CA ALA A 172 17.37 6.96 18.14
C ALA A 172 16.57 6.40 16.96
N LEU A 173 15.42 5.79 17.23
CA LEU A 173 14.48 5.37 16.21
C LEU A 173 13.56 6.54 15.87
N ILE A 174 13.82 7.21 14.74
CA ILE A 174 13.17 8.46 14.33
C ILE A 174 11.89 8.17 13.54
N ASN A 175 10.78 8.86 13.89
CA ASN A 175 9.48 8.71 13.24
C ASN A 175 8.82 10.08 13.01
N TYR A 176 7.76 10.13 12.23
CA TYR A 176 6.87 11.30 12.02
C TYR A 176 7.62 12.60 11.68
N VAL A 177 8.60 12.52 10.77
CA VAL A 177 9.40 13.70 10.36
C VAL A 177 8.55 14.63 9.49
N SER A 178 8.46 15.91 9.85
CA SER A 178 7.73 16.93 9.09
C SER A 178 8.44 18.29 9.15
N TRP A 179 8.38 19.03 8.05
CA TRP A 179 8.82 20.40 7.96
C TRP A 179 7.79 21.36 8.60
N SER A 180 8.27 22.46 9.20
CA SER A 180 7.43 23.64 9.44
C SER A 180 6.89 24.20 8.11
N PRO A 181 5.76 24.91 8.08
CA PRO A 181 5.23 25.52 6.86
C PRO A 181 6.26 26.38 6.11
N ASP A 182 7.05 27.18 6.83
CA ASP A 182 8.11 28.05 6.30
C ASP A 182 9.41 27.32 5.89
N GLY A 183 9.58 26.03 6.29
CA GLY A 183 10.76 25.24 5.99
C GLY A 183 12.01 25.57 6.81
N THR A 184 11.89 26.34 7.89
CA THR A 184 13.03 26.68 8.76
C THR A 184 13.29 25.65 9.86
N LYS A 185 12.29 24.83 10.18
CA LYS A 185 12.34 23.84 11.26
C LYS A 185 11.83 22.47 10.79
N ILE A 186 12.23 21.43 11.52
CA ILE A 186 11.79 20.05 11.30
C ILE A 186 11.34 19.49 12.64
N ALA A 187 10.07 19.10 12.73
CA ALA A 187 9.57 18.33 13.87
C ALA A 187 9.70 16.84 13.56
N PHE A 188 10.03 16.05 14.57
CA PHE A 188 10.08 14.60 14.48
C PHE A 188 9.89 13.97 15.84
N THR A 189 9.68 12.66 15.88
CA THR A 189 9.60 11.92 17.13
C THR A 189 10.72 10.90 17.22
N THR A 190 11.13 10.59 18.45
CA THR A 190 12.01 9.46 18.73
C THR A 190 11.34 8.47 19.66
N ARG A 191 11.76 7.21 19.55
CA ARG A 191 11.41 6.13 20.48
C ARG A 191 12.65 5.31 20.83
N SER A 192 12.64 4.69 22.02
CA SER A 192 13.67 3.73 22.39
C SER A 192 13.40 2.35 21.78
N SER A 193 14.47 1.63 21.44
CA SER A 193 14.42 0.23 21.04
C SER A 193 14.08 -0.69 22.21
N GLY A 194 14.51 -0.33 23.42
CA GLY A 194 14.45 -1.14 24.62
C GLY A 194 15.52 -2.23 24.67
N GLU A 195 16.55 -2.16 23.80
CA GLU A 195 17.68 -3.05 23.82
C GLU A 195 18.55 -2.86 25.07
N PRO A 196 19.36 -3.86 25.49
CA PRO A 196 20.23 -3.71 26.64
C PRO A 196 21.19 -2.53 26.53
N GLY A 197 21.10 -1.58 27.46
CA GLY A 197 21.86 -0.34 27.47
C GLY A 197 21.10 0.88 26.94
N GLU A 198 19.95 0.68 26.33
CA GLU A 198 19.01 1.74 25.90
C GLU A 198 17.95 2.01 26.97
N PRO A 199 17.33 3.20 26.96
CA PRO A 199 16.17 3.49 27.83
C PRO A 199 15.06 2.44 27.65
N GLU A 200 14.31 2.18 28.72
CA GLU A 200 13.10 1.35 28.60
C GLU A 200 12.15 1.88 27.55
N ARG A 201 11.41 0.98 26.93
CA ARG A 201 10.39 1.34 25.92
C ARG A 201 9.28 2.15 26.59
N GLY A 202 9.12 3.36 26.10
CA GLY A 202 8.11 4.31 26.58
C GLY A 202 7.45 5.07 25.44
N PRO A 203 6.52 5.99 25.74
CA PRO A 203 5.87 6.84 24.76
C PRO A 203 6.88 7.61 23.91
N LEU A 204 6.48 7.93 22.66
CA LEU A 204 7.31 8.70 21.76
C LEU A 204 7.50 10.12 22.30
N THR A 205 8.72 10.64 22.13
CA THR A 205 9.12 12.01 22.51
C THR A 205 9.12 12.90 21.27
N LEU A 206 8.54 14.10 21.39
CA LEU A 206 8.54 15.11 20.32
C LEU A 206 9.82 15.95 20.35
N TRP A 207 10.45 16.07 19.19
CA TRP A 207 11.67 16.84 18.97
C TRP A 207 11.46 17.94 17.94
N ILE A 208 12.32 18.96 18.00
CA ILE A 208 12.43 20.01 17.01
C ILE A 208 13.90 20.19 16.61
N ALA A 209 14.13 20.34 15.31
CA ALA A 209 15.44 20.66 14.74
C ALA A 209 15.38 21.99 13.96
N ASP A 210 16.40 22.78 14.08
CA ASP A 210 16.61 23.99 13.26
C ASP A 210 17.33 23.61 11.96
N ALA A 211 16.75 23.95 10.83
CA ALA A 211 17.25 23.56 9.52
C ALA A 211 18.53 24.29 9.08
N HIS A 212 18.93 25.40 9.75
CA HIS A 212 20.15 26.14 9.47
C HIS A 212 21.30 25.70 10.36
N THR A 213 21.06 25.63 11.67
CA THR A 213 22.08 25.26 12.67
C THR A 213 22.25 23.78 12.84
N ARG A 214 21.27 22.98 12.38
CA ARG A 214 21.17 21.53 12.53
C ARG A 214 21.05 21.04 13.99
N GLN A 215 20.80 21.95 14.91
CA GLN A 215 20.64 21.59 16.33
C GLN A 215 19.27 21.01 16.60
N CYS A 216 19.25 19.84 17.24
CA CYS A 216 18.04 19.20 17.72
C CYS A 216 17.87 19.39 19.23
N ARG A 217 16.63 19.54 19.68
CA ARG A 217 16.28 19.52 21.08
C ARG A 217 14.93 18.84 21.30
N VAL A 218 14.73 18.30 22.47
CA VAL A 218 13.40 17.84 22.90
C VAL A 218 12.48 19.06 22.97
N LEU A 219 11.32 18.94 22.32
CA LEU A 219 10.30 20.00 22.34
C LEU A 219 9.30 19.79 23.47
N LEU A 220 8.94 18.53 23.75
CA LEU A 220 7.94 18.15 24.75
C LEU A 220 8.53 17.10 25.71
N PRO A 221 9.28 17.50 26.74
CA PRO A 221 9.99 16.57 27.64
C PRO A 221 9.09 15.86 28.64
N ASP A 222 8.01 16.51 29.10
CA ASP A 222 7.22 16.04 30.26
C ASP A 222 5.94 15.28 29.87
N ARG A 223 5.65 15.13 28.57
CA ARG A 223 4.42 14.50 28.05
C ARG A 223 4.76 13.48 26.98
N GLY A 224 4.27 12.26 27.15
CA GLY A 224 4.33 11.24 26.11
C GLY A 224 3.26 11.44 25.04
N LEU A 225 3.61 11.18 23.79
CA LEU A 225 2.65 11.23 22.70
C LEU A 225 1.79 9.96 22.64
N ASN A 226 0.55 10.13 22.21
CA ASN A 226 -0.31 9.06 21.73
C ASN A 226 -0.34 9.12 20.20
N THR A 227 0.33 8.17 19.55
CA THR A 227 0.51 8.18 18.09
C THR A 227 -0.24 7.04 17.40
N ILE A 228 -1.29 6.51 18.03
CA ILE A 228 -2.11 5.43 17.47
C ILE A 228 -2.86 5.89 16.22
N PHE A 229 -3.38 7.11 16.22
CA PHE A 229 -4.06 7.73 15.08
C PHE A 229 -3.30 8.94 14.56
N GLU A 230 -3.35 10.05 15.27
CA GLU A 230 -2.64 11.27 14.92
C GLU A 230 -1.51 11.51 15.92
N SER A 231 -0.36 12.01 15.48
CA SER A 231 0.78 12.28 16.37
C SER A 231 0.83 13.75 16.79
N TYR A 232 1.00 14.60 15.82
CA TYR A 232 1.00 16.05 15.96
C TYR A 232 0.75 16.71 14.60
N SER A 233 0.34 17.99 14.63
CA SER A 233 0.14 18.82 13.44
C SER A 233 0.73 20.21 13.67
N TRP A 234 1.40 20.78 12.67
CA TRP A 234 1.79 22.17 12.66
C TRP A 234 0.56 23.04 12.48
N LEU A 235 0.17 23.81 13.50
CA LEU A 235 -0.89 24.80 13.34
C LEU A 235 -0.41 25.97 12.48
N ASN A 236 0.81 26.41 12.74
CA ASN A 236 1.57 27.41 11.97
C ASN A 236 3.07 27.22 12.27
N ASP A 237 3.94 28.18 11.89
CA ASP A 237 5.40 28.08 12.07
C ASP A 237 5.85 28.11 13.55
N ASP A 238 5.00 28.58 14.44
CA ASP A 238 5.30 28.80 15.87
C ASP A 238 4.60 27.80 16.80
N VAL A 239 3.55 27.13 16.36
CA VAL A 239 2.72 26.27 17.22
C VAL A 239 2.50 24.89 16.59
N ILE A 240 2.78 23.88 17.38
CA ILE A 240 2.40 22.48 17.11
C ILE A 240 1.26 22.07 18.03
N VAL A 241 0.22 21.44 17.50
CA VAL A 241 -0.81 20.74 18.29
C VAL A 241 -0.44 19.27 18.35
N ALA A 242 -0.10 18.79 19.55
CA ALA A 242 0.34 17.43 19.83
C ALA A 242 -0.79 16.58 20.44
N CYS A 243 -0.93 15.35 20.00
CA CYS A 243 -1.81 14.36 20.62
C CYS A 243 -1.05 13.68 21.77
N CYS A 244 -1.34 14.07 22.99
CA CYS A 244 -0.66 13.58 24.19
C CYS A 244 -1.49 12.50 24.90
N ILE A 245 -0.82 11.60 25.59
CA ILE A 245 -1.45 10.69 26.54
C ILE A 245 -2.15 11.52 27.62
N PRO A 246 -3.43 11.25 27.96
CA PRO A 246 -4.15 12.01 28.96
C PRO A 246 -3.45 12.00 30.32
N GLU A 247 -3.29 13.16 30.95
CA GLU A 247 -2.63 13.25 32.28
C GLU A 247 -3.31 12.41 33.35
N ASN A 248 -4.65 12.40 33.33
CA ASN A 248 -5.46 11.68 34.29
C ASN A 248 -5.69 10.21 33.92
N ARG A 249 -5.01 9.66 32.89
CA ARG A 249 -5.14 8.26 32.54
C ARG A 249 -4.60 7.36 33.66
N PRO A 250 -5.37 6.36 34.14
CA PRO A 250 -4.85 5.38 35.08
C PRO A 250 -3.55 4.75 34.61
N LYS A 251 -2.61 4.51 35.52
CA LYS A 251 -1.32 3.90 35.18
C LYS A 251 -1.45 2.49 34.60
N GLU A 252 -2.46 1.73 35.07
CA GLU A 252 -2.73 0.38 34.62
C GLU A 252 -3.94 0.36 33.70
N ALA A 253 -3.83 -0.35 32.60
CA ALA A 253 -4.96 -0.61 31.70
C ALA A 253 -6.05 -1.42 32.42
N PRO A 254 -7.32 -1.29 32.03
CA PRO A 254 -8.42 -2.10 32.56
C PRO A 254 -8.05 -3.59 32.52
N LYS A 255 -8.16 -4.28 33.65
CA LYS A 255 -7.85 -5.70 33.75
C LYS A 255 -9.06 -6.54 33.37
N ARG A 256 -8.84 -7.55 32.54
CA ARG A 256 -9.89 -8.51 32.23
C ARG A 256 -10.23 -9.31 33.50
N PRO A 257 -11.49 -9.38 33.89
CA PRO A 257 -11.90 -10.23 35.00
C PRO A 257 -11.50 -11.70 34.76
N GLN A 258 -11.05 -12.38 35.80
CA GLN A 258 -10.70 -13.80 35.71
C GLN A 258 -11.90 -14.67 35.36
N THR A 259 -13.06 -14.30 35.91
CA THR A 259 -14.32 -14.98 35.61
C THR A 259 -14.98 -14.26 34.42
N PRO A 260 -15.32 -14.95 33.33
CA PRO A 260 -16.07 -14.39 32.21
C PRO A 260 -17.41 -13.79 32.67
N PHE A 261 -17.80 -12.65 32.11
CA PHE A 261 -19.12 -12.05 32.38
C PHE A 261 -20.32 -12.83 31.80
N GLY A 262 -20.06 -13.93 31.09
CA GLY A 262 -21.04 -14.73 30.40
C GLY A 262 -20.68 -15.01 28.95
N PRO A 263 -21.59 -15.58 28.17
CA PRO A 263 -21.37 -15.85 26.75
C PRO A 263 -21.36 -14.55 25.95
N ARG A 264 -20.60 -14.53 24.84
CA ARG A 264 -20.70 -13.47 23.85
C ARG A 264 -21.99 -13.64 23.06
N ILE A 265 -22.78 -12.57 22.99
CA ILE A 265 -24.05 -12.57 22.28
C ILE A 265 -23.98 -11.46 21.20
N GLN A 266 -24.15 -11.85 19.95
CA GLN A 266 -24.35 -10.94 18.83
C GLN A 266 -25.75 -11.15 18.30
N THR A 267 -26.48 -10.07 18.04
CA THR A 267 -27.86 -10.13 17.56
C THR A 267 -28.02 -9.18 16.39
N ASN A 268 -28.51 -9.69 15.27
CA ASN A 268 -29.04 -8.86 14.21
C ASN A 268 -30.57 -8.83 14.31
N ARG A 269 -31.18 -7.64 14.29
CA ARG A 269 -32.63 -7.51 14.23
C ARG A 269 -33.12 -7.73 12.80
N GLY A 270 -34.15 -8.54 12.61
CA GLY A 270 -34.70 -8.86 11.30
C GLY A 270 -34.98 -7.60 10.46
N GLY A 271 -34.67 -7.68 9.16
CA GLY A 271 -34.82 -6.59 8.22
C GLY A 271 -33.60 -5.65 8.10
N ASN A 272 -32.61 -5.75 9.02
CA ASN A 272 -31.35 -5.01 8.88
C ASN A 272 -30.36 -5.80 8.02
N VAL A 273 -29.98 -5.24 6.86
CA VAL A 273 -28.96 -5.82 5.97
C VAL A 273 -27.63 -5.13 6.27
N ALA A 274 -26.70 -5.85 6.87
CA ALA A 274 -25.37 -5.39 7.19
C ALA A 274 -24.34 -6.42 6.69
N GLN A 275 -23.90 -6.24 5.45
CA GLN A 275 -22.86 -7.07 4.87
C GLN A 275 -21.52 -6.74 5.55
N ALA A 276 -20.74 -7.76 5.88
CA ALA A 276 -19.41 -7.57 6.45
C ALA A 276 -18.38 -8.40 5.68
N ARG A 277 -17.22 -7.79 5.40
CA ARG A 277 -16.01 -8.52 4.99
C ARG A 277 -15.47 -9.31 6.18
N THR A 278 -14.60 -10.26 5.93
CA THR A 278 -13.88 -10.97 6.98
C THR A 278 -12.82 -10.06 7.56
N TYR A 279 -13.19 -9.27 8.58
CA TYR A 279 -12.27 -8.37 9.27
C TYR A 279 -11.52 -9.09 10.40
N ALA A 280 -10.25 -8.73 10.57
CA ALA A 280 -9.44 -9.18 11.70
C ALA A 280 -9.44 -8.14 12.85
N ASP A 281 -8.99 -8.56 14.01
CA ASP A 281 -8.67 -7.70 15.15
C ASP A 281 -9.86 -6.83 15.65
N LEU A 282 -11.10 -7.27 15.42
CA LEU A 282 -12.30 -6.58 15.89
C LEU A 282 -12.39 -6.60 17.43
N LEU A 283 -13.15 -5.65 18.01
CA LEU A 283 -13.55 -5.71 19.41
C LEU A 283 -14.39 -6.98 19.65
N LYS A 284 -14.20 -7.61 20.80
CA LYS A 284 -14.84 -8.88 21.14
C LYS A 284 -15.94 -8.75 22.19
N ASP A 285 -15.79 -7.78 23.08
CA ASP A 285 -16.67 -7.54 24.23
C ASP A 285 -16.48 -6.11 24.80
N SER A 286 -17.22 -5.78 25.86
CA SER A 286 -17.13 -4.47 26.52
C SER A 286 -15.75 -4.16 27.10
N HIS A 287 -15.01 -5.19 27.53
CA HIS A 287 -13.65 -4.99 28.03
C HIS A 287 -12.70 -4.54 26.91
N ASP A 288 -12.80 -5.12 25.73
CA ASP A 288 -12.03 -4.64 24.57
C ASP A 288 -12.42 -3.21 24.18
N ALA A 289 -13.70 -2.82 24.35
CA ALA A 289 -14.16 -1.46 24.16
C ALA A 289 -13.55 -0.48 25.19
N ASP A 290 -13.42 -0.90 26.44
CA ASP A 290 -12.78 -0.10 27.50
C ASP A 290 -11.26 0.00 27.29
N LEU A 291 -10.63 -1.06 26.78
CA LEU A 291 -9.23 -1.02 26.38
C LEU A 291 -9.00 -0.10 25.17
N PHE A 292 -9.95 -0.07 24.23
CA PHE A 292 -9.89 0.83 23.08
C PHE A 292 -9.96 2.30 23.52
N ASP A 293 -10.88 2.65 24.43
CA ASP A 293 -10.91 3.98 25.05
C ASP A 293 -9.60 4.30 25.78
N TYR A 294 -9.09 3.36 26.58
CA TYR A 294 -7.87 3.55 27.37
C TYR A 294 -6.64 3.86 26.53
N TYR A 295 -6.39 3.07 25.47
CA TYR A 295 -5.18 3.24 24.66
C TYR A 295 -5.32 4.32 23.61
N CYS A 296 -6.50 4.49 23.03
CA CYS A 296 -6.68 5.36 21.86
C CYS A 296 -7.03 6.80 22.23
N SER A 297 -7.46 7.08 23.47
CA SER A 297 -7.76 8.43 23.90
C SER A 297 -6.50 9.27 24.05
N SER A 298 -6.57 10.52 23.59
CA SER A 298 -5.54 11.53 23.74
C SER A 298 -6.13 12.88 24.16
N GLU A 299 -5.28 13.75 24.70
CA GLU A 299 -5.53 15.17 24.90
C GLU A 299 -4.78 15.97 23.87
N LEU A 300 -5.37 17.05 23.38
CA LEU A 300 -4.70 17.97 22.46
C LEU A 300 -3.97 19.07 23.26
N VAL A 301 -2.68 19.23 22.96
CA VAL A 301 -1.80 20.19 23.64
C VAL A 301 -1.13 21.07 22.58
N ALA A 302 -1.33 22.38 22.67
CA ALA A 302 -0.58 23.34 21.89
C ALA A 302 0.82 23.53 22.51
N VAL A 303 1.86 23.45 21.68
CA VAL A 303 3.26 23.57 22.09
C VAL A 303 3.87 24.72 21.32
N ASP A 304 4.36 25.73 22.01
CA ASP A 304 5.16 26.80 21.43
C ASP A 304 6.51 26.25 20.98
N VAL A 305 6.81 26.35 19.71
CA VAL A 305 7.99 25.71 19.09
C VAL A 305 9.30 26.36 19.55
N SER A 306 9.28 27.64 19.90
CA SER A 306 10.48 28.38 20.34
C SER A 306 10.88 28.06 21.77
N THR A 307 9.91 28.03 22.68
CA THR A 307 10.11 27.90 24.13
C THR A 307 9.86 26.49 24.66
N GLY A 308 9.04 25.67 23.98
CA GLY A 308 8.52 24.41 24.50
C GLY A 308 7.37 24.60 25.51
N ALA A 309 6.88 25.82 25.70
CA ALA A 309 5.76 26.09 26.61
C ALA A 309 4.49 25.41 26.09
N THR A 310 3.73 24.80 26.99
CA THR A 310 2.54 24.01 26.65
C THR A 310 1.27 24.70 27.16
N LYS A 311 0.21 24.54 26.39
CA LYS A 311 -1.14 24.99 26.73
C LYS A 311 -2.15 23.91 26.33
N THR A 312 -3.12 23.63 27.17
CA THR A 312 -4.28 22.81 26.78
C THR A 312 -4.93 23.42 25.55
N TRP A 313 -5.13 22.63 24.50
CA TRP A 313 -5.81 23.06 23.30
C TRP A 313 -7.26 22.56 23.29
N GLY A 314 -8.20 23.49 23.24
CA GLY A 314 -9.63 23.21 23.32
C GLY A 314 -10.15 23.04 24.75
N ASP A 315 -11.09 22.11 24.96
CA ASP A 315 -11.78 21.91 26.25
C ASP A 315 -11.03 20.94 27.21
N GLY A 316 -9.86 20.47 26.85
CA GLY A 316 -9.01 19.58 27.65
C GLY A 316 -9.58 18.19 27.89
N LYS A 317 -10.64 17.80 27.19
CA LYS A 317 -11.21 16.46 27.34
C LYS A 317 -10.46 15.44 26.51
N ALA A 318 -10.13 14.33 27.12
CA ALA A 318 -9.62 13.17 26.43
C ALA A 318 -10.68 12.60 25.46
N ARG A 319 -10.28 12.36 24.20
CA ARG A 319 -11.10 11.76 23.15
C ARG A 319 -10.21 10.91 22.25
N ILE A 320 -10.81 10.05 21.45
CA ILE A 320 -10.10 9.31 20.39
C ILE A 320 -9.99 10.21 19.15
N TYR A 321 -9.02 11.11 19.17
CA TYR A 321 -8.77 12.01 18.05
C TYR A 321 -8.14 11.24 16.89
N THR A 322 -8.74 11.37 15.70
CA THR A 322 -8.26 10.71 14.47
C THR A 322 -7.74 11.72 13.44
N ARG A 323 -7.98 13.01 13.65
CA ARG A 323 -7.50 14.09 12.79
C ARG A 323 -7.45 15.41 13.53
N CYS A 324 -6.38 16.17 13.32
CA CYS A 324 -6.26 17.58 13.60
C CYS A 324 -5.57 18.23 12.39
N ASP A 325 -6.34 18.91 11.53
CA ASP A 325 -5.89 19.38 10.21
C ASP A 325 -6.05 20.90 10.10
N PRO A 326 -4.96 21.66 10.20
CA PRO A 326 -4.98 23.12 10.16
C PRO A 326 -5.50 23.69 8.85
N SER A 327 -6.18 24.85 8.93
CA SER A 327 -6.53 25.67 7.77
C SER A 327 -5.25 26.23 7.12
N PRO A 328 -5.29 26.60 5.83
CA PRO A 328 -4.15 27.21 5.17
C PRO A 328 -3.55 28.40 5.90
N ASP A 329 -4.37 29.26 6.54
CA ASP A 329 -3.89 30.40 7.32
C ASP A 329 -3.51 30.07 8.78
N GLY A 330 -3.59 28.80 9.19
CA GLY A 330 -3.22 28.35 10.54
C GLY A 330 -4.08 28.88 11.69
N LYS A 331 -5.25 29.49 11.39
CA LYS A 331 -6.12 30.05 12.44
C LYS A 331 -7.22 29.12 12.88
N TYR A 332 -7.48 28.06 12.13
CA TYR A 332 -8.49 27.05 12.43
C TYR A 332 -7.92 25.66 12.21
N ALA A 333 -8.60 24.66 12.75
CA ALA A 333 -8.31 23.26 12.40
C ALA A 333 -9.61 22.44 12.30
N ILE A 334 -9.66 21.53 11.32
CA ILE A 334 -10.65 20.45 11.29
C ILE A 334 -10.22 19.40 12.28
N VAL A 335 -11.10 19.08 13.22
CA VAL A 335 -10.86 18.04 14.23
C VAL A 335 -11.88 16.93 14.06
N GLU A 336 -11.41 15.68 14.16
CA GLU A 336 -12.25 14.49 14.07
C GLU A 336 -11.97 13.59 15.27
N ALA A 337 -13.02 13.11 15.93
CA ALA A 337 -12.90 12.16 17.03
C ALA A 337 -13.94 11.05 16.97
N ILE A 338 -13.51 9.83 17.22
CA ILE A 338 -14.36 8.65 17.37
C ILE A 338 -15.04 8.70 18.75
N HIS A 339 -16.28 8.21 18.81
CA HIS A 339 -17.02 8.07 20.06
C HIS A 339 -17.90 6.81 20.08
N ARG A 340 -18.35 6.43 21.27
CA ARG A 340 -19.33 5.34 21.45
C ARG A 340 -20.70 5.68 20.83
N PRO A 341 -21.51 4.63 20.46
CA PRO A 341 -21.29 3.20 20.66
C PRO A 341 -20.35 2.58 19.60
N TYR A 342 -19.52 1.62 20.04
CA TYR A 342 -18.64 0.86 19.14
C TYR A 342 -19.33 -0.37 18.58
N SER A 343 -18.75 -0.94 17.52
CA SER A 343 -19.20 -2.17 16.90
C SER A 343 -18.24 -3.32 17.17
N TYR A 344 -18.80 -4.53 17.21
CA TYR A 344 -18.05 -5.79 17.24
C TYR A 344 -17.96 -6.45 15.85
N SER A 345 -18.51 -5.80 14.82
CA SER A 345 -18.66 -6.36 13.46
C SER A 345 -17.81 -5.63 12.42
N VAL A 346 -17.39 -4.40 12.71
CA VAL A 346 -16.62 -3.55 11.79
C VAL A 346 -15.46 -2.86 12.51
N PRO A 347 -14.39 -2.51 11.80
CA PRO A 347 -13.25 -1.78 12.38
C PRO A 347 -13.60 -0.32 12.70
N CYS A 348 -12.75 0.33 13.52
CA CYS A 348 -12.96 1.68 14.04
C CYS A 348 -13.13 2.76 12.97
N GLY A 349 -12.65 2.57 11.75
CA GLY A 349 -12.90 3.50 10.65
C GLY A 349 -14.39 3.65 10.28
N ARG A 350 -15.24 2.71 10.74
CA ARG A 350 -16.69 2.75 10.58
C ARG A 350 -17.45 3.14 11.84
N PHE A 351 -16.77 3.43 12.95
CA PHE A 351 -17.40 3.84 14.20
C PHE A 351 -18.00 5.23 14.09
N PRO A 352 -18.90 5.60 15.03
CA PRO A 352 -19.43 6.95 15.14
C PRO A 352 -18.29 7.94 15.34
N LYS A 353 -18.41 9.12 14.71
CA LYS A 353 -17.41 10.16 14.82
C LYS A 353 -17.99 11.54 14.69
N LYS A 354 -17.50 12.45 15.52
CA LYS A 354 -17.76 13.88 15.40
C LYS A 354 -16.69 14.55 14.56
N VAL A 355 -17.13 15.51 13.74
CA VAL A 355 -16.26 16.38 12.93
C VAL A 355 -16.63 17.81 13.24
N TRP A 356 -15.65 18.63 13.60
CA TRP A 356 -15.87 20.04 13.90
C TRP A 356 -14.69 20.89 13.46
N VAL A 357 -14.91 22.21 13.40
CA VAL A 357 -13.84 23.20 13.23
C VAL A 357 -13.59 23.87 14.57
N ALA A 358 -12.33 23.96 14.95
CA ALA A 358 -11.86 24.70 16.11
C ALA A 358 -11.01 25.90 15.68
N ASP A 359 -10.98 26.97 16.50
CA ASP A 359 -10.05 28.08 16.32
C ASP A 359 -8.62 27.75 16.81
N SER A 360 -7.73 28.73 16.74
CA SER A 360 -6.31 28.56 17.16
C SER A 360 -6.11 28.17 18.63
N ASP A 361 -7.10 28.43 19.49
CA ASP A 361 -7.12 28.02 20.90
C ASP A 361 -7.83 26.67 21.11
N GLY A 362 -8.33 26.06 20.05
CA GLY A 362 -9.06 24.79 20.08
C GLY A 362 -10.54 24.90 20.47
N LYS A 363 -11.07 26.12 20.57
CA LYS A 363 -12.49 26.33 20.84
C LYS A 363 -13.31 25.98 19.61
N VAL A 364 -14.35 25.18 19.80
CA VAL A 364 -15.28 24.81 18.72
C VAL A 364 -15.98 26.05 18.18
N VAL A 365 -15.78 26.35 16.89
CA VAL A 365 -16.45 27.44 16.19
C VAL A 365 -17.56 26.93 15.26
N ARG A 366 -17.48 25.67 14.82
CA ARG A 366 -18.49 25.04 13.98
C ARG A 366 -18.51 23.51 14.18
N GLU A 367 -19.65 22.94 14.47
CA GLU A 367 -19.89 21.50 14.29
C GLU A 367 -20.21 21.23 12.83
N VAL A 368 -19.54 20.27 12.21
CA VAL A 368 -19.73 19.89 10.80
C VAL A 368 -20.64 18.68 10.71
N ALA A 369 -20.35 17.64 11.48
CA ALA A 369 -21.11 16.39 11.48
C ALA A 369 -20.97 15.60 12.77
N ASP A 370 -22.02 14.85 13.11
CA ASP A 370 -21.99 13.72 14.02
C ASP A 370 -22.42 12.48 13.27
N LEU A 371 -21.44 11.69 12.79
CA LEU A 371 -21.65 10.61 11.87
C LEU A 371 -21.96 9.33 12.65
N PRO A 372 -23.09 8.65 12.39
CA PRO A 372 -23.47 7.44 13.09
C PRO A 372 -22.57 6.25 12.72
N LEU A 373 -22.68 5.14 13.46
CA LEU A 373 -22.08 3.85 13.15
C LEU A 373 -22.46 3.39 11.74
N ALA A 374 -21.47 2.98 10.95
CA ALA A 374 -21.62 2.66 9.53
C ALA A 374 -21.42 1.15 9.26
N GLU A 375 -22.22 0.29 9.91
CA GLU A 375 -22.20 -1.16 9.68
C GLU A 375 -22.86 -1.58 8.36
N ASN A 376 -23.81 -0.79 7.89
CA ASN A 376 -24.67 -1.10 6.75
C ASN A 376 -24.19 -0.56 5.41
N VAL A 377 -22.95 -0.12 5.30
CA VAL A 377 -22.36 0.31 4.00
C VAL A 377 -22.20 -0.92 3.12
N PRO A 378 -22.82 -0.96 1.92
CA PRO A 378 -22.70 -2.09 1.01
C PRO A 378 -21.25 -2.44 0.65
N ILE A 379 -21.00 -3.73 0.36
CA ILE A 379 -19.68 -4.20 -0.11
C ILE A 379 -19.67 -4.21 -1.64
N VAL A 380 -19.76 -3.04 -2.23
CA VAL A 380 -19.68 -2.81 -3.67
C VAL A 380 -18.83 -1.56 -3.95
N HIS A 381 -18.29 -1.46 -5.15
CA HIS A 381 -17.55 -0.27 -5.54
C HIS A 381 -18.46 0.97 -5.56
N ASN A 382 -17.89 2.14 -5.35
CA ASN A 382 -18.62 3.41 -5.19
C ASN A 382 -19.59 3.49 -4.00
N ALA A 383 -19.71 2.46 -3.15
CA ALA A 383 -20.43 2.58 -1.88
C ALA A 383 -19.70 3.51 -0.91
N THR A 384 -20.46 4.28 -0.14
CA THR A 384 -19.92 5.21 0.86
C THR A 384 -20.83 5.30 2.09
N ARG A 385 -20.34 5.88 3.18
CA ARG A 385 -21.19 6.16 4.35
C ARG A 385 -22.11 7.36 4.08
N LYS A 386 -23.21 7.41 4.78
CA LYS A 386 -24.13 8.55 4.78
C LYS A 386 -23.54 9.77 5.46
N GLY A 387 -24.00 10.96 5.03
CA GLY A 387 -23.63 12.24 5.59
C GLY A 387 -22.33 12.81 5.04
N PRO A 388 -21.83 13.91 5.65
CA PRO A 388 -20.62 14.59 5.21
C PRO A 388 -19.40 13.67 5.12
N ARG A 389 -18.75 13.66 3.96
CA ARG A 389 -17.48 12.98 3.68
C ARG A 389 -16.54 13.91 2.93
N ALA A 390 -15.26 13.56 2.88
CA ALA A 390 -14.21 14.39 2.28
C ALA A 390 -14.22 15.84 2.83
N VAL A 391 -14.45 15.98 4.14
CA VAL A 391 -14.42 17.28 4.82
C VAL A 391 -12.99 17.80 4.76
N ASN A 392 -12.74 18.91 4.06
CA ASN A 392 -11.39 19.45 3.87
C ASN A 392 -11.43 20.98 3.75
N TRP A 393 -10.25 21.59 3.86
CA TRP A 393 -10.04 22.98 3.51
C TRP A 393 -9.90 23.16 2.00
N ARG A 394 -10.48 24.22 1.45
CA ARG A 394 -10.12 24.69 0.11
C ARG A 394 -8.67 25.19 0.16
N SER A 395 -7.81 24.60 -0.67
CA SER A 395 -6.39 24.97 -0.68
C SER A 395 -6.09 26.31 -1.33
N ASP A 396 -7.08 26.92 -2.01
CA ASP A 396 -7.02 28.25 -2.63
C ASP A 396 -7.61 29.36 -1.75
N LYS A 397 -7.98 29.03 -0.50
CA LYS A 397 -8.60 29.98 0.44
C LYS A 397 -8.00 29.82 1.84
N SER A 398 -7.93 30.91 2.58
CA SER A 398 -7.35 30.94 3.93
C SER A 398 -8.07 30.02 4.91
N ALA A 399 -9.41 30.01 4.94
CA ALA A 399 -10.20 29.19 5.85
C ALA A 399 -11.61 28.89 5.32
N SER A 400 -11.70 28.39 4.09
CA SER A 400 -12.97 27.92 3.52
C SER A 400 -13.06 26.40 3.58
N LEU A 401 -14.06 25.89 4.27
CA LEU A 401 -14.37 24.47 4.41
C LEU A 401 -15.20 23.98 3.24
N TYR A 402 -15.02 22.72 2.81
CA TYR A 402 -15.93 22.01 1.92
C TYR A 402 -16.09 20.55 2.31
N TRP A 403 -17.18 19.92 1.90
CA TRP A 403 -17.45 18.49 2.04
C TRP A 403 -18.46 18.01 1.01
N THR A 404 -18.56 16.71 0.85
CA THR A 404 -19.48 16.09 -0.11
C THR A 404 -20.45 15.14 0.59
N GLU A 405 -21.70 15.09 0.13
CA GLU A 405 -22.72 14.18 0.63
C GLU A 405 -23.33 13.38 -0.52
N ALA A 406 -23.46 12.07 -0.31
CA ALA A 406 -24.08 11.16 -1.26
C ALA A 406 -25.62 11.29 -1.18
N GLN A 407 -26.27 11.47 -2.32
CA GLN A 407 -27.73 11.61 -2.40
C GLN A 407 -28.45 10.25 -2.55
N ASP A 408 -27.68 9.19 -2.86
CA ASP A 408 -28.13 7.80 -2.93
C ASP A 408 -28.00 7.06 -1.58
N GLU A 409 -27.96 7.80 -0.46
CA GLU A 409 -27.78 7.23 0.87
C GLU A 409 -26.47 6.40 1.01
N GLY A 410 -25.53 6.55 0.07
CA GLY A 410 -24.26 5.82 0.00
C GLY A 410 -24.35 4.45 -0.68
N ASP A 411 -25.50 4.05 -1.20
CA ASP A 411 -25.70 2.82 -1.97
C ASP A 411 -25.71 3.13 -3.48
N PRO A 412 -24.67 2.73 -4.23
CA PRO A 412 -24.57 3.04 -5.66
C PRO A 412 -25.64 2.36 -6.53
N ARG A 413 -26.37 1.40 -5.99
CA ARG A 413 -27.48 0.71 -6.68
C ARG A 413 -28.76 1.57 -6.74
N VAL A 414 -28.84 2.59 -5.88
CA VAL A 414 -29.95 3.58 -5.93
C VAL A 414 -29.67 4.57 -7.04
N GLU A 415 -30.65 4.73 -7.95
CA GLU A 415 -30.54 5.69 -9.05
C GLU A 415 -31.05 7.07 -8.61
N VAL A 416 -30.15 8.04 -8.63
CA VAL A 416 -30.41 9.44 -8.30
C VAL A 416 -29.58 10.38 -9.16
N SER A 417 -30.04 11.60 -9.37
CA SER A 417 -29.29 12.70 -9.99
C SER A 417 -29.65 14.02 -9.32
N PRO A 418 -28.67 14.80 -8.84
CA PRO A 418 -27.24 14.48 -8.78
C PRO A 418 -26.98 13.34 -7.79
N ARG A 419 -25.91 12.59 -8.00
CA ARG A 419 -25.51 11.49 -7.11
C ARG A 419 -24.78 12.01 -5.88
N ASP A 420 -23.91 13.00 -6.07
CA ASP A 420 -23.18 13.65 -4.99
C ASP A 420 -23.37 15.18 -5.06
N VAL A 421 -23.47 15.79 -3.88
CA VAL A 421 -23.52 17.25 -3.73
C VAL A 421 -22.38 17.70 -2.82
N THR A 422 -21.57 18.65 -3.30
CA THR A 422 -20.49 19.27 -2.52
C THR A 422 -20.93 20.63 -2.01
N TYR A 423 -20.72 20.84 -0.72
CA TYR A 423 -21.05 22.07 -0.01
C TYR A 423 -19.78 22.83 0.39
N THR A 424 -19.89 24.13 0.61
CA THR A 424 -18.81 24.98 1.11
C THR A 424 -19.30 26.02 2.10
N VAL A 425 -18.41 26.44 2.99
CA VAL A 425 -18.63 27.56 3.91
C VAL A 425 -17.31 28.25 4.20
N ASP A 426 -17.32 29.58 4.19
CA ASP A 426 -16.15 30.40 4.55
C ASP A 426 -16.15 30.63 6.07
N VAL A 427 -15.41 29.78 6.78
CA VAL A 427 -15.30 29.82 8.24
C VAL A 427 -14.56 31.07 8.71
N GLY A 428 -13.60 31.53 7.90
CA GLY A 428 -12.82 32.74 8.21
C GLY A 428 -13.66 34.02 8.24
N LYS A 429 -14.76 34.05 7.46
CA LYS A 429 -15.68 35.20 7.44
C LYS A 429 -16.79 35.06 8.46
N ASP A 430 -17.46 33.92 8.47
CA ASP A 430 -18.58 33.62 9.38
C ASP A 430 -18.67 32.10 9.63
N PRO A 431 -18.15 31.60 10.78
CA PRO A 431 -18.25 30.20 11.12
C PRO A 431 -19.69 29.67 11.21
N ALA A 432 -20.68 30.53 11.47
CA ALA A 432 -22.08 30.16 11.62
C ALA A 432 -22.88 30.24 10.29
N ALA A 433 -22.26 30.70 9.20
CA ALA A 433 -22.91 30.83 7.92
C ALA A 433 -23.55 29.52 7.43
N THR A 434 -24.67 29.63 6.75
CA THR A 434 -25.31 28.49 6.08
C THR A 434 -24.41 28.00 4.93
N PRO A 435 -24.15 26.69 4.84
CA PRO A 435 -23.38 26.13 3.73
C PRO A 435 -24.07 26.40 2.39
N LYS A 436 -23.26 26.63 1.37
CA LYS A 436 -23.74 26.79 0.00
C LYS A 436 -23.45 25.54 -0.81
N THR A 437 -24.34 25.16 -1.71
CA THR A 437 -24.04 24.17 -2.74
C THR A 437 -22.92 24.72 -3.63
N LEU A 438 -21.89 23.90 -3.85
CA LEU A 438 -20.75 24.26 -4.66
C LEU A 438 -20.73 23.45 -5.96
N PHE A 439 -20.74 22.11 -5.86
CA PHE A 439 -20.72 21.22 -7.02
C PHE A 439 -21.80 20.14 -6.91
N GLN A 440 -22.26 19.69 -8.05
CA GLN A 440 -23.13 18.53 -8.20
C GLN A 440 -22.53 17.60 -9.26
N THR A 441 -22.50 16.28 -8.98
CA THR A 441 -21.97 15.28 -9.89
C THR A 441 -22.96 14.14 -10.07
N ASP A 442 -23.05 13.59 -11.30
CA ASP A 442 -23.90 12.43 -11.60
C ASP A 442 -23.21 11.09 -11.32
N TYR A 443 -21.89 11.09 -11.28
CA TYR A 443 -21.07 9.98 -10.79
C TYR A 443 -20.56 10.27 -9.38
N ARG A 444 -19.84 9.32 -8.80
CA ARG A 444 -19.26 9.52 -7.47
C ARG A 444 -18.17 10.60 -7.53
N TYR A 445 -18.25 11.60 -6.68
CA TYR A 445 -17.25 12.65 -6.51
C TYR A 445 -15.87 12.04 -6.27
N GLY A 446 -14.91 12.39 -7.12
CA GLY A 446 -13.53 11.91 -7.10
C GLY A 446 -12.52 12.88 -6.49
N GLY A 447 -12.90 14.16 -6.36
CA GLY A 447 -12.01 15.20 -5.84
C GLY A 447 -12.11 16.50 -6.61
N VAL A 448 -11.39 17.51 -6.13
CA VAL A 448 -11.25 18.81 -6.79
C VAL A 448 -9.80 19.31 -6.66
N ALA A 449 -9.23 19.82 -7.74
CA ALA A 449 -7.99 20.57 -7.73
C ALA A 449 -8.31 22.06 -7.81
N TRP A 450 -8.02 22.79 -6.75
CA TRP A 450 -8.33 24.19 -6.59
C TRP A 450 -7.35 25.08 -7.37
N GLY A 451 -7.82 26.11 -8.01
CA GLY A 451 -6.98 27.09 -8.70
C GLY A 451 -7.42 28.53 -8.51
N GLY A 452 -8.49 28.75 -7.75
CA GLY A 452 -9.09 30.06 -7.47
C GLY A 452 -10.60 30.05 -7.66
N ASP A 453 -11.25 31.18 -7.42
CA ASP A 453 -12.68 31.34 -7.64
C ASP A 453 -13.08 31.32 -9.12
N ASP A 454 -12.14 31.66 -9.98
CA ASP A 454 -12.32 31.68 -11.44
C ASP A 454 -12.06 30.33 -12.11
N MET A 455 -11.34 29.41 -11.44
CA MET A 455 -11.01 28.11 -12.03
C MET A 455 -10.69 27.06 -10.98
N SER A 456 -11.32 25.91 -11.11
CA SER A 456 -10.95 24.66 -10.42
C SER A 456 -11.27 23.47 -11.32
N ILE A 457 -10.63 22.33 -11.06
CA ILE A 457 -10.85 21.09 -11.81
C ILE A 457 -11.57 20.09 -10.91
N LEU A 458 -12.75 19.67 -11.33
CA LEU A 458 -13.59 18.70 -10.61
C LEU A 458 -13.53 17.34 -11.29
N TYR A 459 -13.43 16.27 -10.48
CA TYR A 459 -13.35 14.89 -10.93
C TYR A 459 -14.53 14.08 -10.41
N GLU A 460 -15.07 13.22 -11.27
CA GLU A 460 -16.04 12.21 -10.91
C GLU A 460 -15.77 10.90 -11.66
N SER A 461 -16.18 9.76 -11.11
CA SER A 461 -15.99 8.46 -11.75
C SER A 461 -17.07 7.46 -11.36
N TRP A 462 -17.25 6.45 -12.23
CA TRP A 462 -18.20 5.36 -12.01
C TRP A 462 -17.58 4.01 -12.34
N TYR A 463 -17.54 3.14 -11.33
CA TYR A 463 -16.85 1.85 -11.44
C TYR A 463 -17.51 0.91 -12.46
N LYS A 464 -18.84 0.80 -12.44
CA LYS A 464 -19.57 -0.15 -13.28
C LYS A 464 -19.29 0.02 -14.78
N THR A 465 -19.10 1.25 -15.24
CA THR A 465 -18.81 1.59 -16.65
C THR A 465 -17.35 1.92 -16.89
N ARG A 466 -16.50 1.93 -15.84
CA ARG A 466 -15.11 2.38 -15.91
C ARG A 466 -14.96 3.82 -16.42
N THR A 467 -16.01 4.62 -16.32
CA THR A 467 -16.02 6.00 -16.82
C THR A 467 -15.47 6.99 -15.80
N SER A 468 -14.63 7.91 -16.24
CA SER A 468 -14.25 9.11 -15.51
C SER A 468 -14.62 10.37 -16.30
N ARG A 469 -15.05 11.42 -15.58
CA ARG A 469 -15.32 12.76 -16.12
C ARG A 469 -14.46 13.78 -15.42
N VAL A 470 -13.98 14.74 -16.18
CA VAL A 470 -13.21 15.87 -15.66
C VAL A 470 -13.84 17.16 -16.16
N TRP A 471 -14.09 18.07 -15.23
CA TRP A 471 -14.77 19.33 -15.47
C TRP A 471 -13.88 20.51 -15.08
N VAL A 472 -13.93 21.58 -15.84
CA VAL A 472 -13.49 22.88 -15.35
C VAL A 472 -14.72 23.63 -14.81
N THR A 473 -14.53 24.32 -13.71
CA THR A 473 -15.59 25.06 -13.00
C THR A 473 -15.04 26.34 -12.39
N SER A 474 -15.89 27.31 -12.19
CA SER A 474 -15.59 28.58 -11.51
C SER A 474 -16.30 28.62 -10.16
N PRO A 475 -15.63 28.24 -9.06
CA PRO A 475 -16.24 28.17 -7.72
C PRO A 475 -16.81 29.48 -7.19
N GLY A 476 -16.39 30.63 -7.75
CA GLY A 476 -16.85 31.96 -7.39
C GLY A 476 -18.15 32.39 -8.09
N ASP A 477 -18.60 31.68 -9.11
CA ASP A 477 -19.84 31.98 -9.82
C ASP A 477 -21.08 31.85 -8.90
N ALA A 478 -22.14 32.53 -9.27
CA ALA A 478 -23.40 32.42 -8.53
C ALA A 478 -23.99 31.01 -8.56
N ASP A 479 -23.79 30.29 -9.65
CA ASP A 479 -24.11 28.87 -9.82
C ASP A 479 -22.94 28.17 -10.55
N PRO A 480 -21.96 27.61 -9.83
CA PRO A 480 -20.83 26.89 -10.45
C PRO A 480 -21.26 25.65 -11.25
N ASN A 481 -22.46 25.11 -11.01
CA ASN A 481 -22.94 23.93 -11.74
C ASN A 481 -23.45 24.32 -13.13
N ALA A 482 -24.10 25.49 -13.27
CA ALA A 482 -24.55 25.97 -14.57
C ALA A 482 -23.40 26.37 -15.50
N THR A 483 -22.27 26.77 -14.95
CA THR A 483 -21.09 27.24 -15.71
C THR A 483 -20.01 26.17 -15.88
N LYS A 484 -20.11 25.02 -15.18
CA LYS A 484 -19.12 23.94 -15.34
C LYS A 484 -19.12 23.41 -16.77
N ARG A 485 -17.93 23.17 -17.32
CA ARG A 485 -17.71 22.66 -18.67
C ARG A 485 -16.88 21.39 -18.63
N MET A 486 -17.34 20.34 -19.33
CA MET A 486 -16.63 19.08 -19.42
C MET A 486 -15.35 19.27 -20.25
N LEU A 487 -14.21 18.84 -19.70
CA LEU A 487 -12.96 18.76 -20.41
C LEU A 487 -12.85 17.44 -21.18
N TRP A 488 -13.17 16.32 -20.50
CA TRP A 488 -13.24 14.99 -21.13
C TRP A 488 -14.08 14.02 -20.30
N GLU A 489 -14.62 13.04 -21.01
CA GLU A 489 -15.19 11.82 -20.47
C GLU A 489 -14.46 10.64 -21.14
N ARG A 490 -14.02 9.64 -20.36
CA ARG A 490 -13.25 8.53 -20.89
C ARG A 490 -13.34 7.27 -20.03
N ASP A 491 -13.02 6.12 -20.66
CA ASP A 491 -12.70 4.93 -19.91
C ASP A 491 -11.36 5.13 -19.16
N TYR A 492 -11.37 5.01 -17.82
CA TYR A 492 -10.15 5.18 -17.03
C TYR A 492 -9.22 3.95 -17.07
N GLU A 493 -9.68 2.79 -17.58
CA GLU A 493 -8.83 1.64 -17.85
C GLU A 493 -8.01 1.79 -19.13
N ASP A 494 -8.42 2.67 -20.04
CA ASP A 494 -7.66 3.02 -21.24
C ASP A 494 -6.46 3.92 -20.92
N SER A 495 -5.28 3.31 -20.77
CA SER A 495 -4.05 4.03 -20.44
C SER A 495 -3.44 4.76 -21.64
N TYR A 496 -3.64 4.26 -22.87
CA TYR A 496 -3.04 4.86 -24.06
C TYR A 496 -3.63 6.24 -24.41
N ASN A 497 -4.91 6.45 -24.09
CA ASN A 497 -5.58 7.72 -24.27
C ASN A 497 -5.66 8.54 -22.97
N ALA A 498 -4.88 8.20 -21.94
CA ALA A 498 -4.87 8.96 -20.69
C ALA A 498 -4.28 10.36 -20.90
N PRO A 499 -5.06 11.43 -20.63
CA PRO A 499 -4.60 12.81 -20.87
C PRO A 499 -3.53 13.28 -19.87
N GLY A 500 -3.28 12.52 -18.83
CA GLY A 500 -2.47 12.91 -17.68
C GLY A 500 -3.30 13.57 -16.59
N SER A 501 -2.61 14.03 -15.55
CA SER A 501 -3.15 14.72 -14.38
C SER A 501 -2.68 16.17 -14.36
N PHE A 502 -3.52 17.08 -13.88
CA PHE A 502 -3.13 18.48 -13.73
C PHE A 502 -2.10 18.65 -12.64
N ALA A 503 -0.98 19.28 -12.97
CA ALA A 503 0.07 19.58 -12.02
C ALA A 503 -0.40 20.64 -11.02
N THR A 504 0.09 20.53 -9.80
CA THR A 504 -0.14 21.52 -8.74
C THR A 504 1.17 22.17 -8.32
N ARG A 505 1.07 23.39 -7.80
CA ARG A 505 2.18 24.07 -7.12
C ARG A 505 1.87 24.27 -5.64
N ARG A 506 2.88 24.31 -4.82
CA ARG A 506 2.74 24.63 -3.40
C ARG A 506 2.59 26.14 -3.23
N THR A 507 1.78 26.58 -2.30
CA THR A 507 1.63 27.99 -1.85
C THR A 507 2.53 28.29 -0.64
N GLU A 508 2.66 29.53 -0.24
CA GLU A 508 3.46 29.94 0.93
C GLU A 508 2.93 29.34 2.23
N ASP A 509 1.62 29.24 2.37
CA ASP A 509 0.94 28.61 3.51
C ASP A 509 1.01 27.07 3.52
N GLY A 510 1.69 26.49 2.56
CA GLY A 510 1.88 25.03 2.49
C GLY A 510 0.79 24.26 1.77
N SER A 511 -0.25 24.92 1.29
CA SER A 511 -1.30 24.33 0.47
C SER A 511 -0.83 24.01 -0.95
N TYR A 512 -1.67 23.30 -1.72
CA TYR A 512 -1.40 22.98 -3.13
C TYR A 512 -2.55 23.42 -3.99
N ILE A 513 -2.26 24.22 -5.01
CA ILE A 513 -3.21 24.70 -6.00
C ILE A 513 -2.77 24.36 -7.41
N LEU A 514 -3.68 24.46 -8.39
CA LEU A 514 -3.35 24.24 -9.79
C LEU A 514 -2.17 25.11 -10.24
N ALA A 515 -1.23 24.49 -10.94
CA ALA A 515 -0.11 25.18 -11.53
C ALA A 515 -0.57 25.96 -12.78
N ARG A 516 -0.99 27.19 -12.58
CA ARG A 516 -1.41 28.11 -13.66
C ARG A 516 -0.15 28.74 -14.28
N VAL A 517 -0.05 28.69 -15.60
CA VAL A 517 1.08 29.18 -16.37
C VAL A 517 0.64 30.32 -17.28
N VAL A 518 1.38 31.42 -17.32
CA VAL A 518 1.20 32.54 -18.25
C VAL A 518 2.42 32.64 -19.18
N GLY A 519 2.17 32.81 -20.44
CA GLY A 519 3.25 33.06 -21.41
C GLY A 519 2.73 33.03 -22.85
N PRO A 520 3.47 33.63 -23.77
CA PRO A 520 3.23 33.48 -25.19
C PRO A 520 3.60 32.05 -25.57
N THR A 521 2.63 31.20 -25.81
CA THR A 521 2.89 29.84 -26.28
C THR A 521 2.28 29.62 -27.64
N PRO A 522 3.02 29.12 -28.61
CA PRO A 522 2.44 28.57 -29.81
C PRO A 522 1.74 27.25 -29.47
N LEU A 523 0.42 27.26 -29.38
CA LEU A 523 -0.37 26.03 -29.35
C LEU A 523 -0.77 25.68 -30.77
N GLY A 524 0.00 24.77 -31.40
CA GLY A 524 -0.22 24.28 -32.75
C GLY A 524 0.39 25.15 -33.85
N GLU A 525 0.59 24.56 -35.04
CA GLU A 525 1.12 25.26 -36.20
C GLU A 525 0.30 26.50 -36.56
N GLY A 526 0.89 27.66 -36.37
CA GLY A 526 0.51 28.91 -37.03
C GLY A 526 -0.51 29.81 -36.37
N LYS A 527 -0.95 29.60 -35.08
CA LYS A 527 -1.78 30.57 -34.38
C LYS A 527 -1.24 30.86 -32.97
N PRO A 528 -0.86 32.12 -32.68
CA PRO A 528 -0.64 32.56 -31.31
C PRO A 528 -1.98 32.50 -30.56
N THR A 529 -2.10 31.68 -29.53
CA THR A 529 -3.22 31.79 -28.59
C THR A 529 -3.01 33.06 -27.77
N GLY A 530 -4.08 33.84 -27.62
CA GLY A 530 -4.07 35.06 -26.84
C GLY A 530 -3.68 34.81 -25.37
N PRO A 531 -3.60 35.86 -24.53
CA PRO A 531 -3.21 35.79 -23.13
C PRO A 531 -4.27 35.04 -22.31
N GLY A 532 -4.24 33.71 -22.36
CA GLY A 532 -5.10 32.83 -21.58
C GLY A 532 -4.31 32.10 -20.51
N VAL A 533 -4.97 31.69 -19.45
CA VAL A 533 -4.38 30.84 -18.43
C VAL A 533 -4.26 29.41 -18.96
N LYS A 534 -3.05 28.86 -18.91
CA LYS A 534 -2.75 27.49 -19.27
C LYS A 534 -2.52 26.66 -18.00
N LEU A 535 -2.77 25.38 -18.07
CA LEU A 535 -2.46 24.41 -17.03
C LEU A 535 -1.39 23.42 -17.52
N LEU A 536 -0.68 22.81 -16.60
CA LEU A 536 0.26 21.73 -16.91
C LEU A 536 -0.42 20.38 -16.71
N LEU A 537 -0.28 19.50 -17.69
CA LEU A 537 -0.63 18.09 -17.60
C LEU A 537 0.66 17.27 -17.50
N GLN A 538 0.69 16.33 -16.57
CA GLN A 538 1.74 15.33 -16.42
C GLN A 538 1.12 13.94 -16.55
N GLY A 539 1.71 13.07 -17.37
CA GLY A 539 1.17 11.74 -17.58
C GLY A 539 2.26 10.70 -17.83
N ASP A 540 1.90 9.43 -17.69
CA ASP A 540 2.82 8.30 -17.91
C ASP A 540 3.12 8.08 -19.40
N GLY A 541 2.25 8.57 -20.28
CA GLY A 541 2.47 8.45 -21.73
C GLY A 541 2.52 7.01 -22.21
N ALA A 542 1.62 6.17 -21.62
CA ALA A 542 1.53 4.75 -21.99
C ALA A 542 1.29 4.61 -23.48
N ASN A 543 2.02 3.72 -24.12
CA ASN A 543 1.91 3.42 -25.55
C ASN A 543 2.40 1.98 -25.82
N PRO A 544 2.18 1.45 -27.05
CA PRO A 544 2.56 0.07 -27.35
C PRO A 544 4.05 -0.27 -27.21
N GLU A 545 4.94 0.72 -27.15
CA GLU A 545 6.39 0.51 -27.01
C GLU A 545 6.88 0.67 -25.56
N GLY A 546 5.98 1.04 -24.65
CA GLY A 546 6.23 1.32 -23.24
C GLY A 546 6.05 2.77 -22.87
N ASP A 547 5.93 3.02 -21.56
CA ASP A 547 5.64 4.34 -21.03
C ASP A 547 6.68 5.38 -21.46
N ARG A 548 6.19 6.56 -21.89
CA ARG A 548 6.97 7.77 -22.16
C ARG A 548 6.37 8.95 -21.41
N PRO A 549 6.67 9.09 -20.14
CA PRO A 549 6.11 10.16 -19.33
C PRO A 549 6.36 11.53 -19.93
N PHE A 550 5.39 12.44 -19.73
CA PHE A 550 5.37 13.70 -20.44
C PHE A 550 4.90 14.87 -19.59
N ILE A 551 5.18 16.08 -20.08
CA ILE A 551 4.60 17.34 -19.61
C ILE A 551 3.99 18.07 -20.83
N ASP A 552 2.69 18.32 -20.76
CA ASP A 552 1.97 19.13 -21.74
C ASP A 552 1.50 20.46 -21.12
N LEU A 553 1.57 21.50 -21.90
CA LEU A 553 0.87 22.74 -21.62
C LEU A 553 -0.53 22.62 -22.23
N PHE A 554 -1.55 22.80 -21.41
CA PHE A 554 -2.95 22.62 -21.76
C PHE A 554 -3.72 23.93 -21.70
N ASP A 555 -4.32 24.29 -22.80
CA ASP A 555 -5.25 25.41 -22.89
C ASP A 555 -6.65 24.96 -22.48
N VAL A 556 -7.12 25.49 -21.34
CA VAL A 556 -8.40 25.08 -20.75
C VAL A 556 -9.59 25.48 -21.64
N ASP A 557 -9.50 26.60 -22.36
CA ASP A 557 -10.61 27.13 -23.14
C ASP A 557 -10.78 26.42 -24.49
N THR A 558 -9.66 26.10 -25.14
CA THR A 558 -9.68 25.48 -26.47
C THR A 558 -9.50 23.96 -26.44
N GLY A 559 -9.00 23.40 -25.31
CA GLY A 559 -8.63 21.99 -25.19
C GLY A 559 -7.32 21.64 -25.90
N ALA A 560 -6.60 22.63 -26.45
CA ALA A 560 -5.36 22.42 -27.17
C ALA A 560 -4.22 22.01 -26.21
N LYS A 561 -3.35 21.12 -26.67
CA LYS A 561 -2.18 20.62 -25.95
C LYS A 561 -0.91 20.95 -26.70
N HIS A 562 0.14 21.31 -25.97
CA HIS A 562 1.49 21.44 -26.50
C HIS A 562 2.45 20.62 -25.67
N ARG A 563 3.11 19.60 -26.29
CA ARG A 563 4.11 18.77 -25.65
C ARG A 563 5.37 19.58 -25.38
N MET A 564 5.63 19.88 -24.11
CA MET A 564 6.81 20.63 -23.67
C MET A 564 8.00 19.71 -23.43
N TRP A 565 7.74 18.53 -22.91
CA TRP A 565 8.78 17.58 -22.56
C TRP A 565 8.23 16.13 -22.59
N GLU A 566 9.07 15.19 -22.95
CA GLU A 566 8.77 13.76 -22.96
C GLU A 566 10.02 12.95 -22.68
N SER A 567 9.88 11.89 -21.88
CA SER A 567 10.95 10.93 -21.61
C SER A 567 11.40 10.23 -22.89
N LYS A 568 12.73 10.07 -23.04
CA LYS A 568 13.34 9.51 -24.24
C LYS A 568 14.24 8.33 -23.94
N PRO A 569 14.25 7.31 -24.82
CA PRO A 569 15.21 6.22 -24.73
C PRO A 569 16.66 6.74 -24.58
N PRO A 570 17.53 6.06 -23.83
CA PRO A 570 17.31 4.79 -23.10
C PRO A 570 16.78 4.97 -21.67
N TYR A 571 16.21 6.10 -21.34
CA TYR A 571 15.76 6.43 -20.01
C TYR A 571 14.24 6.33 -19.86
N LEU A 572 13.83 6.01 -18.64
CA LEU A 572 12.49 6.28 -18.13
C LEU A 572 12.59 7.42 -17.12
N GLU A 573 11.90 8.50 -17.43
CA GLU A 573 11.95 9.70 -16.61
C GLU A 573 10.55 10.11 -16.19
N HIS A 574 10.34 10.35 -14.90
CA HIS A 574 9.03 10.75 -14.39
C HIS A 574 9.06 12.18 -13.90
N PRO A 575 8.23 13.08 -14.47
CA PRO A 575 8.09 14.44 -13.94
C PRO A 575 7.46 14.38 -12.54
N GLY A 576 8.02 15.18 -11.65
CA GLY A 576 7.59 15.29 -10.26
C GLY A 576 7.02 16.67 -9.94
N SER A 577 7.34 17.18 -8.77
CA SER A 577 6.82 18.45 -8.28
C SER A 577 7.44 19.64 -8.96
N LEU A 578 6.67 20.70 -9.14
CA LEU A 578 7.22 22.02 -9.42
C LEU A 578 8.00 22.51 -8.20
N ILE A 579 9.22 22.97 -8.43
CA ILE A 579 10.13 23.54 -7.43
C ILE A 579 10.50 24.98 -7.73
N SER A 580 9.69 25.65 -8.55
CA SER A 580 9.77 27.08 -8.80
C SER A 580 9.51 27.89 -7.54
N ASP A 581 9.93 29.14 -7.49
CA ASP A 581 9.60 30.05 -6.40
C ASP A 581 8.07 30.33 -6.39
N TYR A 582 7.55 30.58 -5.19
CA TYR A 582 6.10 30.71 -4.95
C TYR A 582 5.70 32.09 -4.51
N GLY A 583 4.48 32.44 -4.91
CA GLY A 583 3.71 33.45 -4.21
C GLY A 583 2.60 32.82 -3.37
N GLY A 584 1.87 33.60 -2.60
CA GLY A 584 0.71 33.18 -1.84
C GLY A 584 -0.39 32.56 -2.71
N PRO A 585 -1.55 32.19 -2.11
CA PRO A 585 -2.68 31.58 -2.83
C PRO A 585 -3.18 32.42 -4.02
N GLU A 586 -3.04 33.75 -3.89
CA GLU A 586 -3.42 34.75 -4.92
C GLU A 586 -2.23 35.16 -5.82
N ALA A 587 -1.10 34.47 -5.70
CA ALA A 587 0.11 34.83 -6.44
C ALA A 587 -0.07 34.68 -7.96
N ALA A 588 0.66 35.50 -8.68
CA ALA A 588 0.70 35.48 -10.14
C ALA A 588 0.98 34.06 -10.68
N PRO A 589 0.43 33.71 -11.83
CA PRO A 589 0.74 32.46 -12.51
C PRO A 589 2.26 32.33 -12.76
N VAL A 590 2.75 31.10 -12.74
CA VAL A 590 4.16 30.80 -13.03
C VAL A 590 4.44 31.11 -14.50
N THR A 591 5.56 31.78 -14.80
CA THR A 591 6.00 31.89 -16.21
C THR A 591 6.82 30.66 -16.60
N LEU A 592 6.86 30.34 -17.89
CA LEU A 592 7.66 29.23 -18.38
C LEU A 592 9.14 29.39 -18.00
N GLU A 593 9.69 30.58 -18.14
CA GLU A 593 11.09 30.89 -17.82
C GLU A 593 11.44 30.70 -16.33
N THR A 594 10.49 30.89 -15.43
CA THR A 594 10.70 30.66 -13.97
C THR A 594 10.38 29.25 -13.54
N MET A 595 9.87 28.42 -14.43
CA MET A 595 9.41 27.08 -14.11
C MET A 595 10.61 26.14 -13.94
N ARG A 596 10.72 25.56 -12.73
CA ARG A 596 11.62 24.46 -12.42
C ARG A 596 10.84 23.23 -12.01
N ILE A 597 11.26 22.09 -12.53
CA ILE A 597 10.58 20.80 -12.30
C ILE A 597 11.59 19.83 -11.70
N LEU A 598 11.20 19.18 -10.62
CA LEU A 598 11.93 18.03 -10.11
C LEU A 598 11.46 16.81 -10.89
N PHE A 599 12.38 15.98 -11.38
CA PHE A 599 12.05 14.72 -12.03
C PHE A 599 13.01 13.61 -11.61
N SER A 600 12.60 12.39 -11.78
CA SER A 600 13.45 11.22 -11.60
C SER A 600 13.83 10.63 -12.94
N ARG A 601 15.05 10.10 -13.06
CA ARG A 601 15.57 9.41 -14.24
C ARG A 601 16.14 8.07 -13.84
N GLU A 602 15.79 7.04 -14.58
CA GLU A 602 16.32 5.69 -14.44
C GLU A 602 16.53 5.03 -15.80
N SER A 603 17.27 3.93 -15.82
CA SER A 603 17.41 3.05 -16.98
C SER A 603 17.42 1.60 -16.50
N PRO A 604 17.40 0.58 -17.36
CA PRO A 604 17.49 -0.81 -16.91
C PRO A 604 18.70 -1.11 -16.01
N SER A 605 19.81 -0.39 -16.22
CA SER A 605 21.09 -0.58 -15.53
C SER A 605 21.44 0.55 -14.53
N GLU A 606 20.62 1.58 -14.44
CA GLU A 606 20.86 2.72 -13.54
C GLU A 606 19.62 2.96 -12.67
N ASN A 607 19.80 2.89 -11.35
CA ASN A 607 18.72 3.17 -10.41
C ASN A 607 18.32 4.64 -10.44
N SER A 608 17.06 4.87 -10.05
CA SER A 608 16.45 6.21 -10.09
C SER A 608 17.27 7.27 -9.37
N GLN A 609 17.62 8.34 -10.10
CA GLN A 609 18.28 9.55 -9.60
C GLN A 609 17.34 10.74 -9.77
N PHE A 610 17.47 11.74 -8.91
CA PHE A 610 16.71 12.98 -9.02
C PHE A 610 17.48 14.04 -9.79
N PHE A 611 16.74 14.82 -10.59
CA PHE A 611 17.21 15.93 -11.39
C PHE A 611 16.27 17.12 -11.25
N SER A 612 16.76 18.32 -11.45
CA SER A 612 15.94 19.52 -11.68
C SER A 612 16.11 20.02 -13.10
N LEU A 613 15.00 20.37 -13.73
CA LEU A 613 14.95 20.93 -15.08
C LEU A 613 14.38 22.34 -15.02
N GLN A 614 15.14 23.33 -15.49
CA GLN A 614 14.68 24.69 -15.73
C GLN A 614 14.13 24.77 -17.15
N MET A 615 12.92 25.30 -17.32
CA MET A 615 12.36 25.55 -18.64
C MET A 615 12.87 26.86 -19.22
N THR A 616 12.81 27.00 -20.54
CA THR A 616 13.09 28.26 -21.24
C THR A 616 11.80 29.05 -21.48
N ALA A 617 11.92 30.32 -21.89
CA ALA A 617 10.75 31.18 -22.10
C ALA A 617 9.79 30.69 -23.20
N ASP A 618 10.26 29.89 -24.14
CA ASP A 618 9.47 29.26 -25.20
C ASP A 618 8.88 27.90 -24.80
N GLY A 619 9.09 27.44 -23.54
CA GLY A 619 8.62 26.16 -23.01
C GLY A 619 9.46 24.95 -23.39
N SER A 620 10.62 25.15 -24.01
CA SER A 620 11.58 24.07 -24.27
C SER A 620 12.37 23.70 -23.01
N PRO A 621 12.86 22.45 -22.89
CA PRO A 621 13.80 22.05 -21.83
C PRO A 621 15.07 22.91 -21.88
N GLY A 622 15.42 23.52 -20.75
CA GLY A 622 16.62 24.34 -20.60
C GLY A 622 17.69 23.64 -19.76
N LYS A 623 18.17 24.30 -18.70
CA LYS A 623 19.26 23.79 -17.86
C LYS A 623 18.76 22.62 -16.99
N GLU A 624 19.44 21.49 -17.09
CA GLU A 624 19.27 20.32 -16.23
C GLU A 624 20.41 20.29 -15.18
N VAL A 625 20.07 19.89 -13.96
CA VAL A 625 21.04 19.67 -12.87
C VAL A 625 20.69 18.37 -12.15
N LYS A 626 21.67 17.46 -12.05
CA LYS A 626 21.55 16.25 -11.23
C LYS A 626 21.50 16.65 -9.74
N ILE A 627 20.63 16.01 -8.96
CA ILE A 627 20.40 16.33 -7.54
C ILE A 627 20.86 15.21 -6.62
N SER A 628 20.76 13.96 -7.06
CA SER A 628 21.15 12.80 -6.25
C SER A 628 22.19 11.93 -6.96
N ASN A 629 22.93 11.16 -6.16
CA ASN A 629 23.88 10.16 -6.64
C ASN A 629 23.80 8.91 -5.75
N PHE A 630 22.65 8.24 -5.79
CA PHE A 630 22.45 7.02 -5.01
C PHE A 630 23.23 5.85 -5.61
N PRO A 631 23.92 5.04 -4.78
CA PRO A 631 24.64 3.89 -5.25
C PRO A 631 23.68 2.87 -5.87
N HIS A 632 24.19 2.10 -6.85
CA HIS A 632 23.41 1.01 -7.44
C HIS A 632 23.14 -0.07 -6.39
N PRO A 633 21.88 -0.48 -6.15
CA PRO A 633 21.53 -1.43 -5.10
C PRO A 633 22.05 -2.86 -5.38
N HIS A 634 22.28 -3.21 -6.66
CA HIS A 634 22.72 -4.54 -7.09
C HIS A 634 23.81 -4.44 -8.17
N PRO A 635 25.05 -4.01 -7.83
CA PRO A 635 26.08 -3.78 -8.84
C PRO A 635 26.39 -5.04 -9.70
N ASP A 636 26.33 -6.22 -9.08
CA ASP A 636 26.62 -7.50 -9.75
C ASP A 636 25.53 -7.94 -10.75
N LEU A 637 24.36 -7.30 -10.69
CA LEU A 637 23.20 -7.54 -11.55
C LEU A 637 22.86 -6.31 -12.43
N LYS A 638 23.82 -5.41 -12.62
CA LYS A 638 23.63 -4.18 -13.38
C LYS A 638 23.25 -4.46 -14.84
N GLU A 639 23.86 -5.47 -15.44
CA GLU A 639 23.68 -5.87 -16.84
C GLU A 639 22.66 -7.02 -16.98
N LEU A 640 21.55 -6.96 -16.25
CA LEU A 640 20.52 -8.00 -16.27
C LEU A 640 19.71 -7.92 -17.57
N PRO A 641 19.70 -8.99 -18.41
CA PRO A 641 18.88 -8.99 -19.61
C PRO A 641 17.39 -8.93 -19.26
N LYS A 642 16.71 -7.95 -19.85
CA LYS A 642 15.28 -7.66 -19.68
C LYS A 642 14.64 -7.46 -21.04
N GLU A 643 13.55 -8.18 -21.32
CA GLU A 643 12.77 -8.01 -22.52
C GLU A 643 11.26 -8.01 -22.20
N ILE A 644 10.53 -7.01 -22.71
CA ILE A 644 9.07 -7.06 -22.71
C ILE A 644 8.65 -7.88 -23.93
N ILE A 645 8.21 -9.11 -23.68
CA ILE A 645 7.70 -10.00 -24.71
C ILE A 645 6.21 -9.75 -24.97
N LYS A 646 5.79 -9.85 -26.25
CA LYS A 646 4.40 -9.71 -26.67
C LYS A 646 3.96 -10.99 -27.36
N TYR A 647 2.76 -11.43 -27.05
CA TYR A 647 2.17 -12.65 -27.59
C TYR A 647 0.64 -12.51 -27.60
N LYS A 648 -0.05 -13.49 -28.18
CA LYS A 648 -1.52 -13.45 -28.31
C LYS A 648 -2.16 -14.67 -27.67
N ARG A 649 -3.27 -14.44 -27.03
CA ARG A 649 -4.23 -15.46 -26.62
C ARG A 649 -5.03 -15.93 -27.83
N ASP A 650 -5.55 -17.16 -27.81
CA ASP A 650 -6.24 -17.76 -28.96
C ASP A 650 -7.48 -16.97 -29.40
N ASP A 651 -8.11 -16.21 -28.52
CA ASP A 651 -9.23 -15.32 -28.83
C ASP A 651 -8.80 -13.95 -29.40
N GLY A 652 -7.49 -13.78 -29.69
CA GLY A 652 -6.91 -12.61 -30.30
C GLY A 652 -6.52 -11.48 -29.35
N VAL A 653 -6.73 -11.63 -28.03
CA VAL A 653 -6.30 -10.63 -27.03
C VAL A 653 -4.78 -10.56 -27.01
N GLU A 654 -4.23 -9.36 -27.20
CA GLU A 654 -2.80 -9.13 -27.11
C GLU A 654 -2.36 -9.13 -25.65
N LEU A 655 -1.30 -9.87 -25.36
CA LEU A 655 -0.74 -10.03 -24.03
C LEU A 655 0.74 -9.63 -24.04
N ASN A 656 1.25 -9.34 -22.86
CA ASN A 656 2.67 -9.04 -22.67
C ASN A 656 3.15 -9.56 -21.33
N GLY A 657 4.45 -9.60 -21.14
CA GLY A 657 5.10 -9.95 -19.87
C GLY A 657 6.57 -9.58 -19.95
N THR A 658 7.23 -9.42 -18.82
CA THR A 658 8.65 -9.09 -18.79
C THR A 658 9.47 -10.36 -18.54
N LEU A 659 10.25 -10.74 -19.53
CA LEU A 659 11.15 -11.88 -19.47
C LEU A 659 12.53 -11.42 -19.02
N TYR A 660 13.02 -12.06 -17.97
CA TYR A 660 14.38 -11.88 -17.45
C TYR A 660 15.16 -13.19 -17.58
N THR A 661 16.43 -13.07 -17.97
CA THR A 661 17.36 -14.20 -18.02
C THR A 661 18.61 -13.92 -17.18
N PRO A 662 19.31 -14.95 -16.69
CA PRO A 662 20.56 -14.75 -15.96
C PRO A 662 21.59 -13.97 -16.78
N PRO A 663 22.48 -13.18 -16.14
CA PRO A 663 23.54 -12.46 -16.85
C PRO A 663 24.39 -13.39 -17.72
N GLY A 664 24.63 -12.99 -18.97
CA GLY A 664 25.44 -13.72 -19.92
C GLY A 664 24.79 -14.98 -20.54
N TYR A 665 23.51 -15.25 -20.26
CA TYR A 665 22.78 -16.34 -20.89
C TYR A 665 22.56 -16.10 -22.38
N ASP A 666 22.72 -17.18 -23.16
CA ASP A 666 22.44 -17.24 -24.60
C ASP A 666 21.68 -18.54 -24.91
N ALA A 667 20.46 -18.46 -25.40
CA ALA A 667 19.59 -19.60 -25.61
C ALA A 667 20.17 -20.61 -26.62
N ALA A 668 20.89 -20.15 -27.64
CA ALA A 668 21.49 -21.02 -28.67
C ALA A 668 22.70 -21.81 -28.12
N ARG A 669 23.43 -21.23 -27.17
CA ARG A 669 24.60 -21.85 -26.57
C ARG A 669 24.25 -22.71 -25.36
N ASP A 670 23.40 -22.19 -24.45
CA ASP A 670 23.17 -22.74 -23.12
C ASP A 670 21.93 -23.64 -23.06
N GLY A 671 21.08 -23.60 -24.10
CA GLY A 671 19.82 -24.32 -24.15
C GLY A 671 18.74 -23.77 -23.21
N PRO A 672 17.56 -24.41 -23.14
CA PRO A 672 16.45 -23.90 -22.34
C PRO A 672 16.67 -24.02 -20.84
N LEU A 673 16.31 -22.99 -20.10
CA LEU A 673 16.42 -22.87 -18.65
C LEU A 673 15.17 -23.38 -17.92
N PRO A 674 15.27 -23.76 -16.61
CA PRO A 674 14.10 -23.76 -15.75
C PRO A 674 13.54 -22.35 -15.66
N LEU A 675 12.21 -22.21 -15.61
CA LEU A 675 11.56 -20.90 -15.59
C LEU A 675 10.59 -20.77 -14.41
N LEU A 676 10.57 -19.62 -13.75
CA LEU A 676 9.53 -19.24 -12.82
C LEU A 676 8.62 -18.18 -13.47
N MET A 677 7.35 -18.52 -13.67
CA MET A 677 6.29 -17.58 -14.03
C MET A 677 5.67 -17.02 -12.76
N TRP A 678 5.78 -15.69 -12.55
CA TRP A 678 5.22 -15.00 -11.39
C TRP A 678 4.19 -13.98 -11.81
N ALA A 679 2.91 -14.17 -11.46
CA ALA A 679 1.82 -13.39 -12.01
C ALA A 679 0.75 -13.01 -10.97
N TYR A 680 -0.09 -12.04 -11.38
CA TYR A 680 -1.24 -11.54 -10.65
C TYR A 680 -2.34 -11.17 -11.65
N PRO A 681 -3.47 -11.90 -11.75
CA PRO A 681 -4.55 -11.59 -12.68
C PRO A 681 -5.21 -10.24 -12.38
N ARG A 682 -5.82 -9.66 -13.40
CA ARG A 682 -6.61 -8.42 -13.28
C ARG A 682 -7.86 -8.50 -14.13
N GLU A 683 -8.96 -8.00 -13.60
CA GLU A 683 -10.22 -7.88 -14.31
C GLU A 683 -10.28 -6.57 -15.09
N PHE A 684 -10.84 -6.65 -16.30
CA PHE A 684 -11.04 -5.52 -17.21
C PHE A 684 -12.44 -5.52 -17.80
N LYS A 685 -12.91 -4.33 -18.21
CA LYS A 685 -14.21 -4.20 -18.85
C LYS A 685 -14.13 -4.37 -20.37
N THR A 686 -12.98 -4.07 -20.99
CA THR A 686 -12.79 -4.15 -22.45
C THR A 686 -11.51 -4.90 -22.83
N LYS A 687 -11.48 -5.48 -24.04
CA LYS A 687 -10.30 -6.13 -24.61
C LYS A 687 -9.21 -5.11 -24.92
N GLU A 688 -9.60 -3.93 -25.38
CA GLU A 688 -8.70 -2.84 -25.73
C GLU A 688 -7.89 -2.41 -24.52
N ALA A 689 -8.55 -2.17 -23.37
CA ALA A 689 -7.86 -1.80 -22.13
C ALA A 689 -7.00 -2.93 -21.58
N ALA A 690 -7.46 -4.18 -21.70
CA ALA A 690 -6.76 -5.38 -21.24
C ALA A 690 -5.49 -5.68 -22.05
N SER A 691 -5.46 -5.30 -23.33
CA SER A 691 -4.34 -5.53 -24.26
C SER A 691 -3.21 -4.49 -24.15
N GLN A 692 -3.40 -3.44 -23.37
CA GLN A 692 -2.43 -2.34 -23.27
C GLN A 692 -1.21 -2.70 -22.45
N LEU A 693 -0.04 -2.34 -22.97
CA LEU A 693 1.20 -2.38 -22.19
C LEU A 693 1.20 -1.27 -21.13
N ARG A 694 1.58 -1.61 -19.90
CA ARG A 694 1.58 -0.72 -18.73
C ARG A 694 2.92 -0.81 -18.00
N ASP A 695 3.99 -0.78 -18.75
CA ASP A 695 5.37 -0.81 -18.25
C ASP A 695 6.30 -0.16 -19.28
N SER A 696 7.56 -0.03 -18.95
CA SER A 696 8.59 0.49 -19.84
C SER A 696 9.79 -0.46 -19.92
N PRO A 697 10.33 -0.70 -21.14
CA PRO A 697 11.59 -1.42 -21.28
C PRO A 697 12.75 -0.69 -20.58
N TYR A 698 12.62 0.60 -20.33
CA TYR A 698 13.64 1.47 -19.72
C TYR A 698 13.50 1.59 -18.21
N ARG A 699 12.51 0.92 -17.58
CA ARG A 699 12.36 0.91 -16.12
C ARG A 699 13.51 0.18 -15.47
N PHE A 700 14.03 0.74 -14.38
CA PHE A 700 15.07 0.10 -13.56
C PHE A 700 14.56 -1.23 -12.96
N THR A 701 15.40 -2.25 -13.00
CA THR A 701 15.07 -3.56 -12.42
C THR A 701 15.45 -3.60 -10.95
N GLY A 702 14.53 -3.17 -10.09
CA GLY A 702 14.67 -3.27 -8.64
C GLY A 702 14.37 -4.68 -8.13
N ILE A 703 15.34 -5.33 -7.47
CA ILE A 703 15.17 -6.67 -6.89
C ILE A 703 15.01 -6.57 -5.37
N GLY A 704 13.78 -6.74 -4.90
CA GLY A 704 13.50 -6.85 -3.46
C GLY A 704 13.72 -8.27 -2.93
N PRO A 705 13.85 -8.45 -1.61
CA PRO A 705 14.09 -9.77 -1.00
C PRO A 705 13.00 -10.81 -1.27
N SER A 706 11.77 -10.36 -1.49
CA SER A 706 10.62 -11.24 -1.78
C SER A 706 10.30 -11.33 -3.28
N SER A 707 11.09 -10.68 -4.14
CA SER A 707 10.89 -10.67 -5.60
C SER A 707 11.15 -12.04 -6.21
N ALA A 708 10.40 -12.38 -7.26
CA ALA A 708 10.68 -13.55 -8.08
C ALA A 708 12.05 -13.45 -8.80
N LEU A 709 12.55 -12.25 -9.02
CA LEU A 709 13.80 -11.99 -9.72
C LEU A 709 15.05 -12.47 -8.95
N VAL A 710 14.94 -12.76 -7.66
CA VAL A 710 16.05 -13.36 -6.89
C VAL A 710 16.50 -14.72 -7.48
N TRP A 711 15.61 -15.44 -8.16
CA TRP A 711 15.89 -16.76 -8.74
C TRP A 711 16.80 -16.70 -9.96
N LEU A 712 17.01 -15.52 -10.55
CA LEU A 712 18.03 -15.29 -11.59
C LEU A 712 19.44 -15.64 -11.08
N ALA A 713 19.71 -15.36 -9.80
CA ALA A 713 20.96 -15.74 -9.14
C ALA A 713 21.14 -17.27 -8.95
N ARG A 714 20.08 -18.05 -9.20
CA ARG A 714 20.07 -19.52 -9.17
C ARG A 714 19.97 -20.14 -10.57
N GLY A 715 20.13 -19.35 -11.64
CA GLY A 715 20.10 -19.80 -13.02
C GLY A 715 18.70 -20.08 -13.58
N TYR A 716 17.65 -19.57 -12.96
CA TYR A 716 16.29 -19.62 -13.51
C TYR A 716 16.07 -18.44 -14.46
N ALA A 717 15.36 -18.64 -15.55
CA ALA A 717 14.67 -17.55 -16.21
C ALA A 717 13.42 -17.15 -15.40
N VAL A 718 13.04 -15.89 -15.46
CA VAL A 718 11.82 -15.40 -14.78
C VAL A 718 10.93 -14.67 -15.77
N LEU A 719 9.69 -15.12 -15.89
CA LEU A 719 8.63 -14.39 -16.57
C LEU A 719 7.83 -13.65 -15.51
N ASP A 720 8.12 -12.35 -15.35
CA ASP A 720 7.52 -11.51 -14.32
C ASP A 720 6.34 -10.72 -14.87
N GLY A 721 5.21 -10.77 -14.17
CA GLY A 721 4.02 -10.02 -14.48
C GLY A 721 3.40 -10.32 -15.87
N PRO A 722 3.41 -11.57 -16.39
CA PRO A 722 2.69 -11.82 -17.61
C PRO A 722 1.22 -11.42 -17.48
N ALA A 723 0.71 -10.69 -18.46
CA ALA A 723 -0.66 -10.22 -18.46
C ALA A 723 -1.63 -11.40 -18.50
N LEU A 724 -2.48 -11.50 -17.48
CA LEU A 724 -3.53 -12.50 -17.34
C LEU A 724 -4.87 -11.80 -17.14
N PRO A 725 -5.37 -11.07 -18.16
CA PRO A 725 -6.60 -10.31 -18.03
C PRO A 725 -7.82 -11.23 -18.01
N ILE A 726 -8.75 -10.90 -17.12
CA ILE A 726 -10.09 -11.47 -17.05
C ILE A 726 -11.05 -10.40 -17.53
N ILE A 727 -11.70 -10.61 -18.67
CA ILE A 727 -12.44 -9.58 -19.40
C ILE A 727 -13.92 -9.85 -19.31
N GLY A 728 -14.69 -8.85 -18.87
CA GLY A 728 -16.16 -8.88 -18.81
C GLY A 728 -16.76 -7.86 -19.78
N GLU A 729 -16.57 -8.08 -21.09
CA GLU A 729 -17.06 -7.18 -22.13
C GLU A 729 -18.55 -7.35 -22.39
N GLY A 730 -19.26 -6.24 -22.52
CA GLY A 730 -20.69 -6.20 -22.78
C GLY A 730 -21.53 -5.83 -21.55
N GLU A 731 -22.80 -5.52 -21.82
CA GLU A 731 -23.77 -5.20 -20.78
C GLU A 731 -24.20 -6.49 -20.04
N GLY A 732 -24.15 -6.47 -18.72
CA GLY A 732 -24.51 -7.60 -17.87
C GLY A 732 -23.53 -8.76 -17.86
N VAL A 733 -22.36 -8.64 -18.54
CA VAL A 733 -21.30 -9.64 -18.52
C VAL A 733 -20.35 -9.37 -17.37
N GLU A 734 -20.21 -10.37 -16.47
CA GLU A 734 -19.27 -10.27 -15.35
C GLU A 734 -17.98 -11.05 -15.67
N PRO A 735 -16.80 -10.44 -15.45
CA PRO A 735 -15.50 -11.04 -15.83
C PRO A 735 -15.32 -12.44 -15.24
N ASN A 736 -15.75 -12.62 -13.98
CA ASN A 736 -15.51 -13.85 -13.22
C ASN A 736 -16.34 -15.05 -13.66
N ASP A 737 -17.37 -14.88 -14.51
CA ASP A 737 -18.14 -15.99 -15.05
C ASP A 737 -17.29 -16.88 -15.98
N THR A 738 -16.23 -16.36 -16.56
CA THR A 738 -15.26 -17.07 -17.40
C THR A 738 -13.82 -16.96 -16.87
N TYR A 739 -13.66 -16.78 -15.56
CA TYR A 739 -12.36 -16.61 -14.93
C TYR A 739 -11.38 -17.73 -15.24
N VAL A 740 -11.80 -18.99 -15.07
CA VAL A 740 -10.94 -20.17 -15.21
C VAL A 740 -10.47 -20.32 -16.65
N GLU A 741 -11.39 -20.20 -17.60
CA GLU A 741 -11.11 -20.35 -19.03
C GLU A 741 -10.13 -19.28 -19.51
N GLN A 742 -10.37 -18.02 -19.15
CA GLN A 742 -9.51 -16.90 -19.52
C GLN A 742 -8.13 -16.99 -18.85
N LEU A 743 -8.08 -17.37 -17.58
CA LEU A 743 -6.83 -17.57 -16.85
C LEU A 743 -5.96 -18.64 -17.52
N VAL A 744 -6.56 -19.82 -17.82
CA VAL A 744 -5.85 -20.94 -18.47
C VAL A 744 -5.36 -20.55 -19.86
N ALA A 745 -6.21 -19.89 -20.65
CA ALA A 745 -5.83 -19.44 -22.00
C ALA A 745 -4.67 -18.43 -21.97
N GLY A 746 -4.70 -17.46 -21.04
CA GLY A 746 -3.63 -16.51 -20.85
C GLY A 746 -2.31 -17.15 -20.42
N ALA A 747 -2.37 -18.05 -19.43
CA ALA A 747 -1.19 -18.77 -18.95
C ALA A 747 -0.58 -19.67 -20.04
N ARG A 748 -1.41 -20.38 -20.83
CA ARG A 748 -0.97 -21.21 -21.95
C ARG A 748 -0.27 -20.38 -23.02
N ALA A 749 -0.82 -19.22 -23.38
CA ALA A 749 -0.19 -18.32 -24.34
C ALA A 749 1.18 -17.84 -23.84
N ALA A 750 1.29 -17.47 -22.56
CA ALA A 750 2.56 -17.04 -21.96
C ALA A 750 3.62 -18.16 -21.96
N VAL A 751 3.23 -19.38 -21.55
CA VAL A 751 4.13 -20.54 -21.54
C VAL A 751 4.58 -20.92 -22.97
N ASN A 752 3.65 -20.97 -23.91
CA ASN A 752 3.97 -21.30 -25.32
C ASN A 752 4.98 -20.30 -25.89
N GLU A 753 4.85 -19.01 -25.59
CA GLU A 753 5.79 -17.99 -26.08
C GLU A 753 7.21 -18.20 -25.57
N VAL A 754 7.40 -18.40 -24.26
CA VAL A 754 8.76 -18.59 -23.69
C VAL A 754 9.40 -19.92 -24.09
N VAL A 755 8.59 -20.94 -24.36
CA VAL A 755 9.06 -22.23 -24.90
C VAL A 755 9.43 -22.09 -26.37
N ALA A 756 8.60 -21.43 -27.20
CA ALA A 756 8.88 -21.20 -28.62
C ALA A 756 10.14 -20.37 -28.84
N ARG A 757 10.47 -19.47 -27.94
CA ARG A 757 11.74 -18.70 -27.92
C ARG A 757 12.95 -19.55 -27.55
N GLY A 758 12.78 -20.80 -27.14
CA GLY A 758 13.87 -21.66 -26.66
C GLY A 758 14.46 -21.27 -25.32
N VAL A 759 13.82 -20.36 -24.57
CA VAL A 759 14.30 -19.89 -23.25
C VAL A 759 13.87 -20.82 -22.13
N ALA A 760 12.62 -21.32 -22.17
CA ALA A 760 12.06 -22.16 -21.13
C ALA A 760 12.02 -23.63 -21.54
N ASP A 761 12.44 -24.52 -20.63
CA ASP A 761 12.22 -25.96 -20.76
C ASP A 761 10.77 -26.26 -20.32
N PRO A 762 9.92 -26.80 -21.18
CA PRO A 762 8.50 -27.03 -20.88
C PRO A 762 8.26 -28.00 -19.72
N GLU A 763 9.23 -28.86 -19.39
CA GLU A 763 9.13 -29.76 -18.25
C GLU A 763 9.58 -29.14 -16.91
N ARG A 764 10.14 -27.93 -16.94
CA ARG A 764 10.76 -27.26 -15.78
C ARG A 764 10.22 -25.85 -15.54
N ILE A 765 8.94 -25.64 -15.79
CA ILE A 765 8.26 -24.37 -15.55
C ILE A 765 7.53 -24.44 -14.21
N ALA A 766 7.88 -23.57 -13.28
CA ALA A 766 7.12 -23.35 -12.04
C ALA A 766 6.21 -22.13 -12.19
N VAL A 767 5.04 -22.15 -11.53
CA VAL A 767 4.17 -20.99 -11.41
C VAL A 767 4.10 -20.51 -9.98
N GLY A 768 4.08 -19.20 -9.77
CA GLY A 768 3.95 -18.66 -8.42
C GLY A 768 3.22 -17.33 -8.37
N GLY A 769 2.86 -16.95 -7.16
CA GLY A 769 2.24 -15.67 -6.88
C GLY A 769 1.95 -15.45 -5.41
N HIS A 770 1.62 -14.22 -5.09
CA HIS A 770 1.24 -13.79 -3.75
C HIS A 770 -0.21 -13.31 -3.74
N SER A 771 -0.96 -13.60 -2.66
CA SER A 771 -2.34 -13.14 -2.50
C SER A 771 -3.25 -13.69 -3.63
N TYR A 772 -3.81 -12.83 -4.47
CA TYR A 772 -4.59 -13.25 -5.65
C TYR A 772 -3.74 -14.00 -6.69
N GLY A 773 -2.42 -13.75 -6.72
CA GLY A 773 -1.48 -14.55 -7.51
C GLY A 773 -1.30 -15.97 -6.96
N ALA A 774 -1.37 -16.18 -5.66
CA ALA A 774 -1.37 -17.52 -5.06
C ALA A 774 -2.66 -18.30 -5.37
N PHE A 775 -3.78 -17.61 -5.33
CA PHE A 775 -5.07 -18.11 -5.78
C PHE A 775 -5.03 -18.53 -7.27
N MET A 776 -4.44 -17.68 -8.12
CA MET A 776 -4.18 -17.99 -9.54
C MET A 776 -3.32 -19.25 -9.69
N ALA A 777 -2.18 -19.33 -9.01
CA ALA A 777 -1.26 -20.45 -9.12
C ALA A 777 -1.94 -21.79 -8.77
N ALA A 778 -2.75 -21.81 -7.70
CA ALA A 778 -3.53 -22.97 -7.30
C ALA A 778 -4.60 -23.35 -8.35
N ASN A 779 -5.29 -22.36 -8.96
CA ASN A 779 -6.24 -22.59 -10.05
C ASN A 779 -5.56 -23.16 -11.29
N LEU A 780 -4.38 -22.66 -11.64
CA LEU A 780 -3.61 -23.15 -12.79
C LEU A 780 -3.19 -24.61 -12.61
N LEU A 781 -2.81 -25.04 -11.39
CA LEU A 781 -2.53 -26.46 -11.13
C LEU A 781 -3.79 -27.32 -11.19
N ALA A 782 -4.97 -26.78 -10.87
CA ALA A 782 -6.23 -27.52 -10.94
C ALA A 782 -6.75 -27.67 -12.37
N HIS A 783 -6.55 -26.66 -13.21
CA HIS A 783 -7.20 -26.54 -14.54
C HIS A 783 -6.26 -26.62 -15.74
N ALA A 784 -4.94 -26.45 -15.53
CA ALA A 784 -3.91 -26.57 -16.55
C ALA A 784 -2.66 -27.32 -16.01
N PRO A 785 -2.80 -28.54 -15.49
CA PRO A 785 -1.72 -29.29 -14.85
C PRO A 785 -0.59 -29.69 -15.80
N ASP A 786 -0.82 -29.58 -17.10
CA ASP A 786 0.13 -29.84 -18.17
C ASP A 786 1.17 -28.74 -18.34
N LEU A 787 0.86 -27.51 -17.91
CA LEU A 787 1.76 -26.35 -18.13
C LEU A 787 2.88 -26.24 -17.11
N PHE A 788 2.72 -26.78 -15.89
CA PHE A 788 3.63 -26.48 -14.79
C PHE A 788 4.14 -27.75 -14.10
N ALA A 789 5.41 -27.73 -13.72
CA ALA A 789 6.04 -28.77 -12.93
C ALA A 789 5.60 -28.69 -11.45
N CYS A 790 5.54 -27.50 -10.88
CA CYS A 790 5.10 -27.23 -9.51
C CYS A 790 4.56 -25.80 -9.35
N ALA A 791 4.01 -25.49 -8.16
CA ALA A 791 3.62 -24.14 -7.81
C ALA A 791 4.17 -23.66 -6.45
N ILE A 792 4.26 -22.31 -6.33
CA ILE A 792 4.60 -21.58 -5.10
C ILE A 792 3.49 -20.58 -4.83
N ALA A 793 2.74 -20.77 -3.75
CA ALA A 793 1.55 -20.00 -3.44
C ALA A 793 1.70 -19.31 -2.07
N ARG A 794 1.83 -17.97 -2.07
CA ARG A 794 2.07 -17.16 -0.86
C ARG A 794 0.80 -16.42 -0.43
N SER A 795 0.34 -16.65 0.82
CA SER A 795 -0.79 -15.95 1.47
C SER A 795 -2.06 -15.85 0.61
N GLY A 796 -2.52 -16.97 0.04
CA GLY A 796 -3.66 -17.02 -0.86
C GLY A 796 -5.01 -17.20 -0.15
N ALA A 797 -6.10 -16.87 -0.88
CA ALA A 797 -7.48 -17.13 -0.47
C ALA A 797 -8.10 -18.24 -1.33
N TYR A 798 -7.96 -19.49 -0.94
CA TYR A 798 -8.26 -20.66 -1.78
C TYR A 798 -9.73 -21.08 -1.77
N ASN A 799 -10.53 -20.58 -0.83
CA ASN A 799 -11.96 -20.86 -0.75
C ASN A 799 -12.76 -19.54 -0.73
N ARG A 800 -13.39 -19.19 -1.84
CA ARG A 800 -14.18 -17.96 -1.98
C ARG A 800 -15.50 -17.97 -1.24
N THR A 801 -16.00 -19.16 -0.87
CA THR A 801 -17.19 -19.23 -0.02
C THR A 801 -17.00 -18.63 1.38
N LEU A 802 -15.73 -18.43 1.80
CA LEU A 802 -15.37 -17.73 3.04
C LEU A 802 -15.35 -16.18 2.87
N THR A 803 -15.56 -15.68 1.65
CA THR A 803 -15.73 -14.26 1.36
C THR A 803 -17.06 -14.03 0.62
N PRO A 804 -18.22 -14.35 1.26
CA PRO A 804 -19.48 -14.53 0.56
C PRO A 804 -20.15 -13.24 0.07
N PHE A 805 -19.61 -12.08 0.39
CA PHE A 805 -20.13 -10.77 -0.02
C PHE A 805 -19.18 -10.06 -1.00
N GLY A 806 -18.55 -10.80 -1.90
CA GLY A 806 -17.67 -10.24 -2.91
C GLY A 806 -16.17 -10.33 -2.59
N PHE A 807 -15.38 -10.32 -3.64
CA PHE A 807 -13.91 -10.33 -3.59
C PHE A 807 -13.36 -9.82 -4.92
N GLN A 808 -12.23 -9.11 -4.89
CA GLN A 808 -11.64 -8.46 -6.07
C GLN A 808 -12.70 -7.64 -6.84
N ALA A 809 -12.91 -7.90 -8.11
CA ALA A 809 -13.94 -7.25 -8.92
C ALA A 809 -15.32 -7.94 -8.83
N GLU A 810 -15.46 -9.07 -8.11
CA GLU A 810 -16.73 -9.72 -7.90
C GLU A 810 -17.56 -8.97 -6.87
N GLU A 811 -18.67 -8.39 -7.30
CA GLU A 811 -19.60 -7.64 -6.44
C GLU A 811 -20.84 -8.45 -6.06
N ARG A 812 -21.12 -9.55 -6.78
CA ARG A 812 -22.23 -10.45 -6.46
C ARG A 812 -21.89 -11.26 -5.21
N THR A 813 -22.89 -11.53 -4.41
CA THR A 813 -22.75 -12.41 -3.25
C THR A 813 -22.66 -13.89 -3.67
N LEU A 814 -22.18 -14.73 -2.76
CA LEU A 814 -22.19 -16.20 -2.95
C LEU A 814 -23.57 -16.75 -3.36
N TRP A 815 -24.64 -16.17 -2.85
CA TRP A 815 -26.00 -16.62 -3.12
C TRP A 815 -26.55 -16.11 -4.45
N GLU A 816 -25.97 -15.06 -5.01
CA GLU A 816 -26.29 -14.53 -6.33
C GLU A 816 -25.51 -15.23 -7.45
N ALA A 817 -24.28 -15.71 -7.17
CA ALA A 817 -23.40 -16.35 -8.14
C ALA A 817 -22.70 -17.61 -7.59
N PRO A 818 -23.43 -18.62 -7.05
CA PRO A 818 -22.82 -19.76 -6.37
C PRO A 818 -21.92 -20.60 -7.28
N GLU A 819 -22.22 -20.70 -8.57
CA GLU A 819 -21.43 -21.44 -9.55
C GLU A 819 -20.07 -20.78 -9.75
N THR A 820 -20.02 -19.44 -9.91
CA THR A 820 -18.78 -18.65 -10.05
C THR A 820 -17.90 -18.83 -8.82
N TYR A 821 -18.47 -18.69 -7.61
CA TYR A 821 -17.72 -18.87 -6.36
C TYR A 821 -17.13 -20.27 -6.24
N ASN A 822 -17.87 -21.31 -6.64
CA ASN A 822 -17.40 -22.69 -6.60
C ASN A 822 -16.35 -22.98 -7.69
N ALA A 823 -16.58 -22.56 -8.92
CA ALA A 823 -15.66 -22.77 -10.04
C ALA A 823 -14.31 -22.13 -9.80
N MET A 824 -14.30 -20.88 -9.32
CA MET A 824 -13.09 -20.13 -9.02
C MET A 824 -12.32 -20.67 -7.80
N SER A 825 -12.95 -21.39 -6.86
CA SER A 825 -12.29 -21.80 -5.63
C SER A 825 -11.36 -23.00 -5.83
N PRO A 826 -10.03 -22.88 -5.71
CA PRO A 826 -9.12 -24.03 -5.75
C PRO A 826 -9.43 -25.09 -4.70
N PHE A 827 -9.98 -24.69 -3.56
CA PHE A 827 -10.42 -25.61 -2.52
C PHE A 827 -11.49 -26.61 -3.02
N MET A 828 -12.45 -26.13 -3.79
CA MET A 828 -13.50 -26.99 -4.40
C MET A 828 -12.93 -27.89 -5.50
N ASN A 829 -11.81 -27.50 -6.10
CA ASN A 829 -11.11 -28.21 -7.16
C ASN A 829 -9.86 -28.96 -6.67
N ALA A 830 -9.62 -29.08 -5.35
CA ALA A 830 -8.42 -29.68 -4.76
C ALA A 830 -8.17 -31.14 -5.23
N HIS A 831 -9.20 -31.90 -5.54
CA HIS A 831 -9.12 -33.27 -6.08
C HIS A 831 -8.49 -33.34 -7.47
N LYS A 832 -8.48 -32.24 -8.24
CA LYS A 832 -7.85 -32.14 -9.57
C LYS A 832 -6.35 -31.85 -9.48
N ILE A 833 -5.87 -31.29 -8.39
CA ILE A 833 -4.45 -30.91 -8.23
C ILE A 833 -3.62 -32.17 -7.97
N LYS A 834 -2.72 -32.47 -8.90
CA LYS A 834 -1.80 -33.63 -8.86
C LYS A 834 -0.34 -33.21 -8.92
N LYS A 835 -0.07 -31.94 -9.23
CA LYS A 835 1.27 -31.37 -9.26
C LYS A 835 1.65 -30.81 -7.89
N PRO A 836 2.94 -30.83 -7.51
CA PRO A 836 3.41 -30.35 -6.23
C PRO A 836 3.09 -28.86 -6.00
N ILE A 837 2.67 -28.51 -4.78
CA ILE A 837 2.39 -27.12 -4.40
C ILE A 837 2.99 -26.77 -3.03
N LEU A 838 3.79 -25.69 -2.99
CA LEU A 838 4.32 -25.10 -1.77
C LEU A 838 3.40 -23.94 -1.33
N LEU A 839 2.78 -24.08 -0.16
CA LEU A 839 1.99 -23.04 0.49
C LEU A 839 2.84 -22.33 1.55
N ILE A 840 2.94 -21.02 1.50
CA ILE A 840 3.62 -20.20 2.51
C ILE A 840 2.64 -19.15 3.00
N HIS A 841 2.50 -18.97 4.32
CA HIS A 841 1.51 -18.05 4.88
C HIS A 841 2.01 -17.36 6.16
N GLY A 842 1.74 -16.08 6.31
CA GLY A 842 1.98 -15.36 7.55
C GLY A 842 0.96 -15.73 8.62
N GLU A 843 1.40 -16.15 9.81
CA GLU A 843 0.53 -16.59 10.90
C GLU A 843 -0.50 -15.52 11.31
N GLU A 844 -0.12 -14.26 11.24
CA GLU A 844 -0.94 -13.12 11.62
C GLU A 844 -1.50 -12.33 10.41
N ASP A 845 -1.76 -13.01 9.31
CA ASP A 845 -2.37 -12.39 8.13
C ASP A 845 -3.76 -11.85 8.48
N GLN A 846 -3.90 -10.51 8.45
CA GLN A 846 -5.13 -9.79 8.72
C GLN A 846 -5.80 -9.22 7.47
N ASN A 847 -5.27 -9.49 6.29
CA ASN A 847 -5.89 -9.05 5.06
C ASN A 847 -7.24 -9.75 4.87
N SER A 848 -8.26 -8.98 4.54
CA SER A 848 -9.62 -9.52 4.43
C SER A 848 -9.69 -10.64 3.36
N GLY A 849 -10.09 -11.83 3.79
CA GLY A 849 -10.25 -12.99 2.94
C GLY A 849 -9.05 -13.92 2.84
N THR A 850 -7.83 -13.50 3.25
CA THR A 850 -6.60 -14.30 3.16
C THR A 850 -6.09 -14.79 4.52
N HIS A 851 -6.95 -14.92 5.53
CA HIS A 851 -6.53 -15.43 6.84
C HIS A 851 -5.85 -16.79 6.74
N LEU A 852 -4.93 -17.10 7.65
CA LEU A 852 -4.15 -18.36 7.71
C LEU A 852 -5.02 -19.61 7.52
N MET A 853 -6.25 -19.63 8.05
CA MET A 853 -7.21 -20.72 7.89
C MET A 853 -7.42 -21.12 6.42
N GLN A 854 -7.29 -20.22 5.46
CA GLN A 854 -7.39 -20.53 4.02
C GLN A 854 -6.35 -21.56 3.62
N SER A 855 -5.08 -21.34 3.98
CA SER A 855 -3.98 -22.26 3.68
C SER A 855 -4.06 -23.57 4.46
N GLU A 856 -4.43 -23.52 5.75
CA GLU A 856 -4.58 -24.73 6.58
C GLU A 856 -5.66 -25.67 6.03
N ARG A 857 -6.82 -25.12 5.65
CA ARG A 857 -7.92 -25.90 5.08
C ARG A 857 -7.60 -26.43 3.68
N PHE A 858 -6.92 -25.60 2.87
CA PHE A 858 -6.49 -26.03 1.54
C PHE A 858 -5.43 -27.14 1.61
N PHE A 859 -4.43 -27.00 2.50
CA PHE A 859 -3.45 -28.06 2.79
C PHE A 859 -4.15 -29.38 3.15
N SER A 860 -5.13 -29.32 4.07
CA SER A 860 -5.88 -30.50 4.50
C SER A 860 -6.65 -31.15 3.33
N ALA A 861 -7.24 -30.33 2.45
CA ALA A 861 -7.97 -30.81 1.27
C ALA A 861 -7.02 -31.47 0.25
N LEU A 862 -5.88 -30.85 -0.03
CA LEU A 862 -4.86 -31.38 -0.94
C LEU A 862 -4.28 -32.70 -0.42
N LYS A 863 -3.89 -32.75 0.86
CA LYS A 863 -3.40 -33.96 1.52
C LYS A 863 -4.44 -35.09 1.46
N GLY A 864 -5.71 -34.77 1.76
CA GLY A 864 -6.79 -35.74 1.72
C GLY A 864 -7.08 -36.31 0.32
N ASN A 865 -6.69 -35.59 -0.74
CA ASN A 865 -6.80 -36.01 -2.14
C ASN A 865 -5.48 -36.58 -2.70
N GLY A 866 -4.44 -36.76 -1.85
CA GLY A 866 -3.16 -37.39 -2.21
C GLY A 866 -2.24 -36.51 -3.06
N ALA A 867 -2.39 -35.18 -3.03
CA ALA A 867 -1.47 -34.27 -3.67
C ALA A 867 -0.18 -34.11 -2.84
N GLU A 868 0.94 -33.90 -3.52
CA GLU A 868 2.18 -33.46 -2.87
C GLU A 868 2.07 -31.99 -2.49
N VAL A 869 2.07 -31.71 -1.18
CA VAL A 869 1.86 -30.36 -0.66
C VAL A 869 2.71 -30.11 0.58
N LYS A 870 3.34 -28.96 0.66
CA LYS A 870 4.04 -28.45 1.84
C LYS A 870 3.38 -27.16 2.30
N LEU A 871 3.18 -26.99 3.62
CA LEU A 871 2.68 -25.76 4.22
C LEU A 871 3.73 -25.20 5.18
N VAL A 872 4.16 -23.99 4.94
CA VAL A 872 5.07 -23.19 5.78
C VAL A 872 4.29 -22.05 6.39
N ILE A 873 4.23 -22.01 7.72
CA ILE A 873 3.60 -20.93 8.48
C ILE A 873 4.70 -20.07 9.09
N LEU A 874 4.74 -18.81 8.73
CA LEU A 874 5.74 -17.85 9.20
C LEU A 874 5.23 -17.14 10.46
N PRO A 875 5.82 -17.40 11.65
CA PRO A 875 5.37 -16.82 12.91
C PRO A 875 5.37 -15.30 12.87
N HIS A 876 4.32 -14.69 13.44
CA HIS A 876 4.15 -13.23 13.54
C HIS A 876 4.09 -12.47 12.22
N GLU A 877 4.24 -13.11 11.07
CA GLU A 877 4.13 -12.42 9.78
C GLU A 877 2.68 -12.10 9.44
N SER A 878 2.50 -10.92 8.85
CA SER A 878 1.23 -10.46 8.28
C SER A 878 1.07 -10.92 6.83
N HIS A 879 0.15 -10.28 6.07
CA HIS A 879 -0.06 -10.57 4.65
C HIS A 879 1.21 -10.40 3.80
N GLY A 880 2.05 -9.39 4.10
CA GLY A 880 3.39 -9.23 3.51
C GLY A 880 4.47 -9.56 4.53
N TYR A 881 5.40 -10.43 4.18
CA TYR A 881 6.48 -10.87 5.06
C TYR A 881 7.54 -9.81 5.22
N ARG A 882 8.09 -9.65 6.43
CA ARG A 882 8.96 -8.53 6.77
C ARG A 882 10.22 -8.93 7.54
N ALA A 883 10.17 -9.94 8.40
CA ALA A 883 11.34 -10.33 9.18
C ALA A 883 12.41 -10.99 8.31
N LYS A 884 13.69 -10.66 8.58
CA LYS A 884 14.84 -11.20 7.87
C LYS A 884 14.83 -12.74 7.91
N GLU A 885 14.61 -13.29 9.10
CA GLU A 885 14.57 -14.73 9.32
C GLU A 885 13.43 -15.40 8.56
N SER A 886 12.24 -14.80 8.59
CA SER A 886 11.07 -15.29 7.86
C SER A 886 11.30 -15.31 6.35
N ILE A 887 11.89 -14.24 5.80
CA ILE A 887 12.20 -14.14 4.38
C ILE A 887 13.30 -15.11 3.99
N ASN A 888 14.36 -15.24 4.79
CA ASN A 888 15.41 -16.21 4.56
C ASN A 888 14.85 -17.65 4.56
N HIS A 889 14.00 -17.98 5.54
CA HIS A 889 13.34 -19.29 5.61
C HIS A 889 12.46 -19.54 4.38
N MET A 890 11.65 -18.55 3.98
CA MET A 890 10.84 -18.61 2.76
C MET A 890 11.70 -18.87 1.52
N LEU A 891 12.84 -18.20 1.39
CA LEU A 891 13.76 -18.38 0.27
C LEU A 891 14.38 -19.77 0.29
N ALA A 892 14.78 -20.28 1.47
CA ALA A 892 15.34 -21.62 1.63
C ALA A 892 14.31 -22.70 1.23
N GLU A 893 13.08 -22.60 1.74
CA GLU A 893 12.00 -23.54 1.42
C GLU A 893 11.62 -23.51 -0.07
N THR A 894 11.61 -22.33 -0.65
CA THR A 894 11.33 -22.16 -2.09
C THR A 894 12.48 -22.72 -2.93
N SER A 895 13.75 -22.54 -2.49
CA SER A 895 14.91 -23.11 -3.17
C SER A 895 14.86 -24.63 -3.25
N ASP A 896 14.64 -25.28 -2.10
CA ASP A 896 14.51 -26.73 -2.04
C ASP A 896 13.35 -27.25 -2.90
N TRP A 897 12.22 -26.52 -2.89
CA TRP A 897 11.05 -26.87 -3.69
C TRP A 897 11.33 -26.82 -5.20
N LEU A 898 11.98 -25.75 -5.65
CA LEU A 898 12.36 -25.58 -7.04
C LEU A 898 13.44 -26.61 -7.44
N ASP A 899 14.42 -26.89 -6.59
CA ASP A 899 15.45 -27.90 -6.82
C ASP A 899 14.84 -29.32 -6.92
N ALA A 900 13.83 -29.62 -6.12
CA ALA A 900 13.14 -30.90 -6.16
C ALA A 900 12.28 -31.14 -7.40
N HIS A 901 11.73 -30.07 -7.99
CA HIS A 901 10.70 -30.18 -9.02
C HIS A 901 11.06 -29.56 -10.38
N CYS A 902 12.01 -28.62 -10.43
CA CYS A 902 12.42 -27.91 -11.63
C CYS A 902 13.90 -28.02 -12.00
N ALA A 903 14.75 -28.62 -11.11
CA ALA A 903 16.16 -28.83 -11.45
C ALA A 903 16.35 -29.87 -12.56
N PRO A 904 17.48 -29.85 -13.28
CA PRO A 904 17.78 -30.87 -14.28
C PRO A 904 17.73 -32.26 -13.65
N GLY A 905 16.92 -33.17 -14.23
CA GLY A 905 16.74 -34.54 -13.70
C GLY A 905 15.70 -34.69 -12.59
N ALA A 906 15.09 -33.62 -12.10
CA ALA A 906 14.04 -33.66 -11.08
C ALA A 906 12.88 -34.58 -11.45
N LYS A 907 12.46 -34.59 -12.72
CA LYS A 907 11.39 -35.46 -13.22
C LYS A 907 11.76 -36.95 -13.09
N LYS A 908 12.97 -37.33 -13.52
CA LYS A 908 13.44 -38.72 -13.38
C LYS A 908 13.55 -39.17 -11.92
N ALA A 909 14.00 -38.28 -11.05
CA ALA A 909 14.07 -38.56 -9.62
C ALA A 909 12.68 -38.69 -8.97
N ALA A 910 11.70 -37.90 -9.43
CA ALA A 910 10.30 -37.99 -8.98
C ALA A 910 9.63 -39.28 -9.47
N GLU A 911 9.85 -39.66 -10.71
CA GLU A 911 9.37 -40.94 -11.30
C GLU A 911 9.93 -42.12 -10.56
N ALA A 912 11.25 -42.16 -10.28
CA ALA A 912 11.89 -43.20 -9.51
C ALA A 912 11.31 -43.31 -8.09
N ARG A 913 11.10 -42.20 -7.41
CA ARG A 913 10.46 -42.18 -6.07
C ARG A 913 9.02 -42.72 -6.11
N ALA A 914 8.25 -42.34 -7.14
CA ALA A 914 6.89 -42.83 -7.33
C ALA A 914 6.82 -44.34 -7.59
N GLU A 915 7.77 -44.89 -8.39
CA GLU A 915 7.91 -46.33 -8.62
C GLU A 915 8.28 -47.08 -7.34
N GLU A 916 9.23 -46.54 -6.57
CA GLU A 916 9.64 -47.12 -5.29
C GLU A 916 8.49 -47.16 -4.28
N ALA A 917 7.75 -46.05 -4.17
CA ALA A 917 6.55 -45.97 -3.34
C ALA A 917 5.45 -46.95 -3.78
N ALA A 918 5.23 -47.07 -5.09
CA ALA A 918 4.25 -48.01 -5.65
C ALA A 918 4.67 -49.46 -5.43
N LYS A 919 5.97 -49.77 -5.48
CA LYS A 919 6.54 -51.08 -5.12
C LYS A 919 6.35 -51.37 -3.64
N ALA A 920 6.73 -50.46 -2.77
CA ALA A 920 6.57 -50.61 -1.32
C ALA A 920 5.10 -50.84 -0.92
N LYS A 921 4.18 -50.19 -1.61
CA LYS A 921 2.72 -50.40 -1.41
C LYS A 921 2.28 -51.79 -1.81
N ARG A 922 2.73 -52.28 -2.97
CA ARG A 922 2.45 -53.66 -3.40
C ARG A 922 3.00 -54.70 -2.45
N ASP A 923 4.26 -54.53 -2.03
CA ASP A 923 4.92 -55.41 -1.09
C ASP A 923 4.19 -55.47 0.26
N ALA A 924 3.67 -54.34 0.73
CA ALA A 924 2.87 -54.26 1.96
C ALA A 924 1.50 -54.92 1.83
N GLU A 925 0.82 -54.76 0.68
CA GLU A 925 -0.47 -55.42 0.39
C GLU A 925 -0.31 -56.93 0.29
N GLU A 926 0.79 -57.41 -0.24
CA GLU A 926 1.13 -58.82 -0.30
C GLU A 926 1.49 -59.42 1.07
N MET A 927 2.12 -58.66 1.96
CA MET A 927 2.35 -59.05 3.36
C MET A 927 1.07 -59.12 4.18
N VAL A 928 0.10 -58.32 3.92
CA VAL A 928 -1.23 -58.32 4.63
C VAL A 928 -2.13 -59.44 4.13
N SER A 929 -1.91 -59.91 2.89
CA SER A 929 -2.70 -61.03 2.30
C SER A 929 -2.14 -62.41 2.63
N LYS A 930 -0.92 -62.51 3.15
CA LYS A 930 -0.32 -63.71 3.71
C LYS A 930 -0.52 -63.78 5.22
#